data_10f691d985766d1d2834d7e5c236600a
#
_entry.id   10f691d985766d1d2834d7e5c236600a
#
_cell.length_a   1.000
_cell.length_b   1.000
_cell.length_c   1.000
_cell.angle_alpha   90.00
_cell.angle_beta   90.00
_cell.angle_gamma   90.00
#
_symmetry.space_group_name_H-M   'P 1'
#
loop_
_entity.id
_entity.type
_entity.pdbx_description
1 polymer ?
#
loop_
_entity_poly.entity_id
_entity_poly.type
_entity_poly.pdbx_seq_one_letter_code
_entity_poly.pdbx_strand_id
1 'polypeptide(L)'
;MARCYENAMGFHRDFWNYKPSEEVSVLLNDFTDVGNGGTLVIPWNMLSVGVAPFNYTYNIIPSNERFQWLMNHELAHVVMCDQAARNDVLYRKIFGGKVSLDNTNPLTMAYSYMTTPRWYSPRWYHEGIAVFMETWMSGGLGRVLGGYDEMVFRTMVHDSSYFYGVVGLETEGTAIDFQVGVNSYLYGTRFVSYLASQYGVEKLRAFFCRSDSSKRFYASQFRNVYGVDVKTEWDRWIRWEQQFQTENLQRIREYPVTPRRYITEEPLGNVSNSFINIQDQKIYAAVNYPGKLAHIASVDLKDGSMKKIAGIHSPVLYYVTSLAYDDSLQTLFAVTHTSDWRGLESVNVETGERKRLMKVTRAGDLVVHPTDKSLWALQHMNGRVTIIRIPPPYQNWEEVSAIAFGRSLFDLDISHDGQFLSGILSDVSGHQKLVIYRIRDLLLGSEDYEVIYEFEENALSNFVFSSDDRYLYGTSWYTGVSNVFRINIESRQAELMTNAETGFFRPKQVSEDSLLVYEYHQNGLQPCIIPIRPIEDANAVELLGQLVYETNPVVEDWMLPPPSKINIDSLKTFEGRYRPFSEMRFASAYPIIEGYKDFAAFGYRFNFQDPSALHSLKLTVSYSPELTFADLNPEEIDSVLPSKQRIHANLEYRLWGWRFNASYNKSDFYDLFGPTKVSRAGYAFTLRYQKVLRHFRPTTMDFFIQAGAYGDLEKLPSYQNVEAPYKNMYTATASFHYSHLRKSIGAIEPEQGFEWTIYTYNYLANQTVYPHIVSNQDVGCLLPHRNTTFWLRTSLGQSFGKRKDALSNFYFGGFRNNWVDYQPMSRYREDLSFPGMEIDAVSAMNYGKVLTEINFKPLRFKRLGFLGFYATYARLSLFAMGLFADPSEAEYRQYYYNTGAQVDVEIALFTLLKSYLSFGYARGYSPSMFPTDQWMLSLKLM
;
A
#
# COMPACT_ATOMS: atom_id res chain seq x y z
N MET A 1 12.52 -22.18 0.77
CA MET A 1 12.38 -21.06 1.72
C MET A 1 13.38 -21.11 2.86
N ALA A 2 13.33 -22.10 3.78
CA ALA A 2 14.29 -22.16 4.90
C ALA A 2 15.76 -22.18 4.44
N ARG A 3 16.08 -22.93 3.36
CA ARG A 3 17.42 -22.91 2.76
C ARG A 3 17.81 -21.51 2.24
N CYS A 4 16.88 -20.81 1.60
CA CYS A 4 17.13 -19.46 1.09
C CYS A 4 17.35 -18.48 2.25
N TYR A 5 16.58 -18.64 3.34
CA TYR A 5 16.75 -17.83 4.56
C TYR A 5 18.15 -18.02 5.16
N GLU A 6 18.57 -19.26 5.41
CA GLU A 6 19.87 -19.54 6.02
C GLU A 6 21.02 -19.07 5.12
N ASN A 7 20.89 -19.26 3.81
CA ASN A 7 21.88 -18.83 2.84
C ASN A 7 22.07 -17.31 2.88
N ALA A 8 20.98 -16.55 2.77
CA ALA A 8 21.03 -15.09 2.82
C ALA A 8 21.42 -14.55 4.20
N MET A 9 20.88 -15.13 5.29
CA MET A 9 21.22 -14.71 6.65
C MET A 9 22.70 -14.98 6.97
N GLY A 10 23.27 -16.08 6.49
CA GLY A 10 24.70 -16.37 6.63
C GLY A 10 25.54 -15.23 6.05
N PHE A 11 25.27 -14.85 4.80
CA PHE A 11 25.96 -13.74 4.14
C PHE A 11 25.79 -12.42 4.92
N HIS A 12 24.57 -12.07 5.31
CA HIS A 12 24.31 -10.84 6.04
C HIS A 12 25.02 -10.79 7.40
N ARG A 13 25.11 -11.92 8.12
CA ARG A 13 25.87 -12.00 9.38
C ARG A 13 27.34 -11.66 9.16
N ASP A 14 27.95 -12.23 8.15
CA ASP A 14 29.37 -12.05 7.87
C ASP A 14 29.65 -10.65 7.32
N PHE A 15 28.93 -10.24 6.30
CA PHE A 15 29.13 -8.96 5.62
C PHE A 15 28.92 -7.75 6.55
N TRP A 16 27.83 -7.76 7.34
CA TRP A 16 27.50 -6.66 8.24
C TRP A 16 28.08 -6.80 9.65
N ASN A 17 28.78 -7.88 9.94
CA ASN A 17 29.15 -8.29 11.30
C ASN A 17 27.90 -8.25 12.22
N TYR A 18 26.79 -8.82 11.72
CA TYR A 18 25.48 -8.75 12.36
C TYR A 18 25.23 -9.96 13.24
N LYS A 19 24.82 -9.67 14.46
CA LYS A 19 24.34 -10.68 15.40
C LYS A 19 22.88 -10.36 15.71
N PRO A 20 21.92 -11.21 15.32
CA PRO A 20 20.52 -10.97 15.62
C PRO A 20 20.28 -10.74 17.11
N SER A 21 19.51 -9.73 17.47
CA SER A 21 19.14 -9.47 18.86
C SER A 21 18.12 -10.48 19.39
N GLU A 22 17.42 -11.16 18.47
CA GLU A 22 16.37 -12.13 18.74
C GLU A 22 16.14 -13.05 17.53
N GLU A 23 15.28 -14.04 17.66
CA GLU A 23 14.86 -14.92 16.57
C GLU A 23 14.11 -14.12 15.49
N VAL A 24 14.28 -14.53 14.23
CA VAL A 24 13.52 -13.99 13.10
C VAL A 24 12.39 -14.95 12.73
N SER A 25 11.16 -14.52 12.88
CA SER A 25 9.99 -15.30 12.48
C SER A 25 9.70 -15.11 11.00
N VAL A 26 9.48 -16.17 10.24
CA VAL A 26 9.08 -16.11 8.83
C VAL A 26 7.66 -16.64 8.68
N LEU A 27 6.72 -15.75 8.32
CA LEU A 27 5.33 -16.10 8.07
C LEU A 27 5.12 -16.30 6.56
N LEU A 28 4.83 -17.53 6.16
CA LEU A 28 4.43 -17.84 4.78
C LEU A 28 2.92 -17.72 4.65
N ASN A 29 2.47 -17.02 3.62
CA ASN A 29 1.05 -16.87 3.33
C ASN A 29 0.73 -17.13 1.85
N ASP A 30 -0.43 -17.72 1.61
CA ASP A 30 -0.98 -17.98 0.27
C ASP A 30 -2.41 -17.42 0.17
N PHE A 31 -2.60 -16.21 0.70
CA PHE A 31 -3.93 -15.55 0.75
C PHE A 31 -4.23 -14.71 -0.48
N THR A 32 -3.23 -14.46 -1.33
CA THR A 32 -3.34 -13.59 -2.49
C THR A 32 -2.51 -14.15 -3.63
N ASP A 33 -2.93 -13.87 -4.87
CA ASP A 33 -2.18 -14.21 -6.07
C ASP A 33 -1.26 -13.06 -6.53
N VAL A 34 -1.04 -12.09 -5.67
CA VAL A 34 -0.02 -11.04 -5.85
C VAL A 34 1.10 -11.32 -4.86
N GLY A 35 2.24 -11.74 -5.38
CA GLY A 35 3.43 -11.97 -4.56
C GLY A 35 3.88 -10.68 -3.89
N ASN A 36 4.27 -10.79 -2.63
CA ASN A 36 4.84 -9.69 -1.87
C ASN A 36 5.69 -10.22 -0.72
N GLY A 37 6.69 -9.46 -0.31
CA GLY A 37 7.43 -9.60 0.93
C GLY A 37 7.18 -8.41 1.83
N GLY A 38 7.54 -8.53 3.09
CA GLY A 38 7.52 -7.41 4.02
C GLY A 38 8.21 -7.76 5.33
N THR A 39 8.92 -6.79 5.87
CA THR A 39 9.69 -6.93 7.10
C THR A 39 9.10 -6.07 8.22
N LEU A 40 9.00 -6.65 9.40
CA LEU A 40 8.77 -5.96 10.67
C LEU A 40 9.94 -6.27 11.60
N VAL A 41 10.40 -5.26 12.33
CA VAL A 41 11.47 -5.44 13.33
C VAL A 41 11.04 -5.03 14.74
N ILE A 42 9.82 -4.53 14.87
CA ILE A 42 9.26 -4.03 16.13
C ILE A 42 7.87 -4.64 16.33
N PRO A 43 7.57 -5.25 17.48
CA PRO A 43 8.47 -5.54 18.62
C PRO A 43 9.41 -6.70 18.36
N TRP A 44 9.13 -7.55 17.34
CA TRP A 44 9.88 -8.75 16.98
C TRP A 44 10.32 -8.71 15.51
N ASN A 45 11.46 -9.33 15.23
CA ASN A 45 11.92 -9.52 13.86
C ASN A 45 11.01 -10.53 13.16
N MET A 46 10.29 -10.09 12.14
CA MET A 46 9.36 -10.93 11.37
C MET A 46 9.42 -10.60 9.89
N LEU A 47 9.43 -11.64 9.08
CA LEU A 47 9.21 -11.57 7.63
C LEU A 47 7.83 -12.13 7.30
N SER A 48 7.07 -11.44 6.47
CA SER A 48 5.84 -11.96 5.85
C SER A 48 6.08 -12.16 4.37
N VAL A 49 5.88 -13.37 3.88
CA VAL A 49 6.22 -13.76 2.52
C VAL A 49 5.02 -14.39 1.83
N GLY A 50 4.57 -13.76 0.74
CA GLY A 50 3.58 -14.32 -0.15
C GLY A 50 4.18 -15.43 -1.03
N VAL A 51 3.49 -16.57 -1.10
CA VAL A 51 3.95 -17.73 -1.89
C VAL A 51 3.75 -17.52 -3.39
N ALA A 52 2.76 -16.70 -3.80
CA ALA A 52 2.53 -16.37 -5.19
C ALA A 52 3.71 -15.61 -5.82
N PRO A 53 4.02 -15.80 -7.12
CA PRO A 53 5.05 -15.05 -7.80
C PRO A 53 4.63 -13.59 -8.06
N PHE A 54 5.62 -12.75 -8.31
CA PHE A 54 5.41 -11.41 -8.84
C PHE A 54 5.34 -11.48 -10.36
N ASN A 55 4.17 -11.54 -10.96
CA ASN A 55 4.03 -11.76 -12.40
C ASN A 55 4.70 -10.68 -13.26
N TYR A 56 4.77 -9.45 -12.76
CA TYR A 56 5.34 -8.30 -13.48
C TYR A 56 6.84 -8.10 -13.24
N THR A 57 7.43 -8.81 -12.30
CA THR A 57 8.83 -8.56 -11.92
C THR A 57 9.82 -9.17 -12.88
N TYR A 58 9.47 -10.24 -13.60
CA TYR A 58 10.38 -10.90 -14.53
C TYR A 58 10.87 -9.98 -15.66
N ASN A 59 10.06 -8.99 -16.05
CA ASN A 59 10.43 -8.03 -17.07
C ASN A 59 11.16 -6.79 -16.51
N ILE A 60 10.86 -6.43 -15.25
CA ILE A 60 11.33 -5.20 -14.61
C ILE A 60 12.50 -5.51 -13.68
N ILE A 61 12.44 -6.66 -13.02
CA ILE A 61 13.40 -7.10 -12.01
C ILE A 61 13.86 -8.51 -12.40
N PRO A 62 14.89 -8.66 -13.23
CA PRO A 62 15.47 -9.96 -13.47
C PRO A 62 15.97 -10.52 -12.15
N SER A 63 15.65 -11.75 -11.86
CA SER A 63 16.01 -12.41 -10.59
C SER A 63 16.32 -13.89 -10.82
N ASN A 64 17.19 -14.45 -9.98
CA ASN A 64 17.39 -15.88 -9.89
C ASN A 64 16.23 -16.56 -9.12
N GLU A 65 16.48 -17.59 -8.32
CA GLU A 65 15.42 -18.26 -7.55
C GLU A 65 14.67 -17.24 -6.68
N ARG A 66 13.37 -17.13 -6.89
CA ARG A 66 12.49 -16.09 -6.35
C ARG A 66 12.57 -15.94 -4.83
N PHE A 67 12.59 -17.04 -4.09
CA PHE A 67 12.65 -16.98 -2.63
C PHE A 67 14.05 -16.61 -2.14
N GLN A 68 15.12 -16.97 -2.88
CA GLN A 68 16.46 -16.52 -2.56
C GLN A 68 16.57 -15.01 -2.74
N TRP A 69 16.13 -14.51 -3.88
CA TRP A 69 16.08 -13.08 -4.16
C TRP A 69 15.28 -12.30 -3.11
N LEU A 70 14.08 -12.79 -2.75
CA LEU A 70 13.25 -12.15 -1.73
C LEU A 70 13.91 -12.18 -0.35
N MET A 71 14.58 -13.27 0.03
CA MET A 71 15.30 -13.33 1.29
C MET A 71 16.50 -12.39 1.31
N ASN A 72 17.20 -12.22 0.18
CA ASN A 72 18.30 -11.26 0.07
C ASN A 72 17.80 -9.84 0.37
N HIS A 73 16.60 -9.47 -0.13
CA HIS A 73 15.96 -8.18 0.08
C HIS A 73 15.47 -8.00 1.52
N GLU A 74 14.57 -8.86 1.98
CA GLU A 74 13.88 -8.69 3.25
C GLU A 74 14.81 -8.81 4.47
N LEU A 75 15.83 -9.66 4.38
CA LEU A 75 16.83 -9.76 5.44
C LEU A 75 17.74 -8.54 5.52
N ALA A 76 17.95 -7.81 4.41
CA ALA A 76 18.64 -6.53 4.47
C ALA A 76 17.88 -5.55 5.37
N HIS A 77 16.55 -5.49 5.28
CA HIS A 77 15.74 -4.65 6.18
C HIS A 77 15.87 -5.07 7.64
N VAL A 78 15.82 -6.38 7.94
CA VAL A 78 16.03 -6.89 9.30
C VAL A 78 17.37 -6.40 9.84
N VAL A 79 18.44 -6.64 9.09
CA VAL A 79 19.79 -6.27 9.50
C VAL A 79 19.92 -4.77 9.71
N MET A 80 19.45 -3.96 8.76
CA MET A 80 19.57 -2.50 8.85
C MET A 80 18.81 -1.92 10.06
N CYS A 81 17.69 -2.51 10.44
CA CYS A 81 16.85 -1.98 11.51
C CYS A 81 17.12 -2.60 12.87
N ASP A 82 17.53 -3.88 12.95
CA ASP A 82 17.77 -4.57 14.22
C ASP A 82 19.18 -4.34 14.79
N GLN A 83 20.18 -3.98 13.98
CA GLN A 83 21.50 -3.59 14.48
C GLN A 83 21.38 -2.50 15.55
N ALA A 84 22.16 -2.64 16.62
CA ALA A 84 22.08 -1.77 17.79
C ALA A 84 23.46 -1.41 18.32
N ALA A 85 23.65 -0.14 18.65
CA ALA A 85 24.78 0.33 19.47
C ALA A 85 24.54 0.04 20.95
N ARG A 86 25.57 0.13 21.79
CA ARG A 86 25.46 -0.09 23.25
C ARG A 86 24.32 0.69 23.89
N ASN A 87 24.14 1.95 23.52
CA ASN A 87 23.05 2.77 24.04
C ASN A 87 21.67 2.26 23.62
N ASP A 88 21.53 1.75 22.41
CA ASP A 88 20.25 1.20 21.92
C ASP A 88 19.94 -0.10 22.67
N VAL A 89 20.95 -0.95 22.89
CA VAL A 89 20.86 -2.16 23.73
C VAL A 89 20.49 -1.79 25.18
N LEU A 90 21.05 -0.72 25.73
CA LEU A 90 20.71 -0.24 27.08
C LEU A 90 19.23 0.14 27.16
N TYR A 91 18.71 0.89 26.16
CA TYR A 91 17.29 1.25 26.10
C TYR A 91 16.40 0.02 25.92
N ARG A 92 16.80 -0.95 25.07
CA ARG A 92 16.08 -2.23 24.95
C ARG A 92 16.03 -2.98 26.31
N LYS A 93 17.09 -2.92 27.12
CA LYS A 93 17.08 -3.50 28.48
C LYS A 93 16.17 -2.73 29.43
N ILE A 94 16.21 -1.38 29.41
CA ILE A 94 15.36 -0.52 30.26
C ILE A 94 13.88 -0.75 29.94
N PHE A 95 13.50 -0.83 28.68
CA PHE A 95 12.12 -1.03 28.24
C PHE A 95 11.74 -2.51 28.07
N GLY A 96 12.63 -3.44 28.33
CA GLY A 96 12.41 -4.87 28.21
C GLY A 96 12.29 -5.40 26.78
N GLY A 97 12.58 -4.57 25.77
CA GLY A 97 12.52 -4.93 24.36
C GLY A 97 12.46 -3.72 23.43
N LYS A 98 12.14 -3.95 22.17
CA LYS A 98 11.89 -2.89 21.18
C LYS A 98 10.47 -2.36 21.37
N VAL A 99 10.33 -1.05 21.57
CA VAL A 99 9.03 -0.42 21.86
C VAL A 99 8.27 -0.16 20.56
N SER A 100 7.08 -0.73 20.46
CA SER A 100 6.16 -0.44 19.37
C SER A 100 5.53 0.94 19.52
N LEU A 101 5.29 1.60 18.37
CA LEU A 101 4.48 2.80 18.34
C LEU A 101 3.05 2.50 18.82
N ASP A 102 2.53 3.38 19.67
CA ASP A 102 1.14 3.34 20.10
C ASP A 102 0.54 4.75 20.02
N ASN A 103 -0.38 4.96 19.09
CA ASN A 103 -1.00 6.26 18.90
C ASN A 103 -1.83 6.72 20.10
N THR A 104 -2.21 5.82 21.02
CA THR A 104 -2.83 6.18 22.30
C THR A 104 -1.84 6.74 23.33
N ASN A 105 -0.54 6.58 23.08
CA ASN A 105 0.54 7.16 23.89
C ASN A 105 1.69 7.63 22.99
N PRO A 106 1.70 8.88 22.53
CA PRO A 106 2.69 9.39 21.59
C PRO A 106 4.11 9.46 22.13
N LEU A 107 4.34 9.34 23.44
CA LEU A 107 5.69 9.20 24.03
C LEU A 107 6.39 7.93 23.52
N THR A 108 5.64 6.93 23.09
CA THR A 108 6.20 5.72 22.48
C THR A 108 7.01 6.01 21.21
N MET A 109 6.82 7.15 20.56
CA MET A 109 7.66 7.61 19.44
C MET A 109 9.12 7.77 19.88
N ALA A 110 9.33 8.45 20.99
CA ALA A 110 10.68 8.64 21.55
C ALA A 110 11.28 7.30 22.01
N TYR A 111 10.49 6.48 22.68
CA TYR A 111 10.97 5.17 23.18
C TYR A 111 11.31 4.21 22.05
N SER A 112 10.50 4.19 21.00
CA SER A 112 10.74 3.39 19.80
C SER A 112 12.01 3.87 19.08
N TYR A 113 12.18 5.19 18.90
CA TYR A 113 13.40 5.75 18.34
C TYR A 113 14.65 5.45 19.18
N MET A 114 14.52 5.43 20.51
CA MET A 114 15.63 5.06 21.40
C MET A 114 16.03 3.59 21.25
N THR A 115 15.06 2.69 21.06
CA THR A 115 15.30 1.24 20.97
C THR A 115 15.64 0.76 19.56
N THR A 116 15.14 1.46 18.50
CA THR A 116 15.28 1.02 17.11
C THR A 116 15.43 2.23 16.17
N PRO A 117 16.52 3.02 16.29
CA PRO A 117 16.63 4.32 15.63
C PRO A 117 16.66 4.23 14.10
N ARG A 118 17.21 3.15 13.52
CA ARG A 118 17.31 3.00 12.06
C ARG A 118 15.96 2.73 11.39
N TRP A 119 14.99 2.20 12.10
CA TRP A 119 13.62 2.09 11.62
C TRP A 119 13.03 3.42 11.15
N TYR A 120 13.46 4.53 11.74
CA TYR A 120 13.06 5.89 11.44
C TYR A 120 13.88 6.56 10.33
N SER A 121 14.49 5.77 9.44
CA SER A 121 15.13 6.28 8.23
C SER A 121 14.10 6.37 7.10
N PRO A 122 14.32 7.20 6.07
CA PRO A 122 13.35 7.33 4.96
C PRO A 122 13.29 6.06 4.11
N ARG A 123 12.18 5.88 3.37
CA ARG A 123 11.98 4.68 2.54
C ARG A 123 13.10 4.47 1.53
N TRP A 124 13.62 5.52 0.90
CA TRP A 124 14.73 5.38 -0.04
C TRP A 124 16.00 4.76 0.58
N TYR A 125 16.22 5.02 1.88
CA TYR A 125 17.34 4.45 2.63
C TYR A 125 17.17 2.93 2.78
N HIS A 126 15.97 2.50 3.17
CA HIS A 126 15.68 1.08 3.36
C HIS A 126 15.65 0.33 2.03
N GLU A 127 14.88 0.83 1.06
CA GLU A 127 14.68 0.14 -0.20
C GLU A 127 15.94 0.18 -1.08
N GLY A 128 16.65 1.31 -1.05
CA GLY A 128 17.88 1.46 -1.86
C GLY A 128 18.96 0.45 -1.50
N ILE A 129 19.23 0.26 -0.20
CA ILE A 129 20.23 -0.73 0.23
C ILE A 129 19.73 -2.17 0.02
N ALA A 130 18.44 -2.44 0.25
CA ALA A 130 17.89 -3.77 0.05
C ALA A 130 17.98 -4.20 -1.42
N VAL A 131 17.60 -3.31 -2.36
CA VAL A 131 17.73 -3.56 -3.82
C VAL A 131 19.20 -3.68 -4.24
N PHE A 132 20.08 -2.88 -3.66
CA PHE A 132 21.52 -2.99 -3.94
C PHE A 132 22.06 -4.37 -3.52
N MET A 133 21.76 -4.80 -2.30
CA MET A 133 22.21 -6.09 -1.78
C MET A 133 21.58 -7.26 -2.55
N GLU A 134 20.27 -7.25 -2.82
CA GLU A 134 19.61 -8.34 -3.56
C GLU A 134 20.22 -8.55 -4.93
N THR A 135 20.60 -7.47 -5.64
CA THR A 135 21.20 -7.55 -6.96
C THR A 135 22.56 -8.25 -6.92
N TRP A 136 23.46 -7.80 -6.06
CA TRP A 136 24.81 -8.37 -6.00
C TRP A 136 24.83 -9.75 -5.38
N MET A 137 24.01 -10.03 -4.37
CA MET A 137 23.85 -11.37 -3.80
C MET A 137 23.22 -12.37 -4.80
N SER A 138 22.58 -11.87 -5.84
CA SER A 138 22.01 -12.65 -6.95
C SER A 138 22.93 -12.71 -8.18
N GLY A 139 24.20 -12.36 -8.04
CA GLY A 139 25.17 -12.41 -9.14
C GLY A 139 24.98 -11.34 -10.20
N GLY A 140 24.45 -10.18 -9.82
CA GLY A 140 24.17 -9.07 -10.73
C GLY A 140 22.74 -9.07 -11.31
N LEU A 141 21.96 -10.11 -11.07
CA LEU A 141 20.56 -10.15 -11.48
C LEU A 141 19.71 -9.27 -10.54
N GLY A 142 19.20 -8.18 -11.06
CA GLY A 142 18.39 -7.24 -10.29
C GLY A 142 18.37 -5.83 -10.90
N ARG A 143 17.81 -4.88 -10.16
CA ARG A 143 17.56 -3.52 -10.66
C ARG A 143 18.83 -2.69 -10.84
N VAL A 144 19.90 -2.97 -10.07
CA VAL A 144 21.17 -2.20 -10.16
C VAL A 144 21.82 -2.35 -11.53
N LEU A 145 21.77 -3.56 -12.10
CA LEU A 145 22.25 -3.88 -13.46
C LEU A 145 21.10 -3.99 -14.49
N GLY A 146 19.87 -3.73 -14.08
CA GLY A 146 18.70 -3.82 -14.96
C GLY A 146 18.46 -2.54 -15.77
N GLY A 147 17.99 -2.69 -17.01
CA GLY A 147 17.70 -1.57 -17.92
C GLY A 147 16.48 -0.73 -17.48
N TYR A 148 15.59 -1.24 -16.60
CA TYR A 148 14.36 -0.53 -16.23
C TYR A 148 14.62 0.77 -15.45
N ASP A 149 15.45 0.75 -14.41
CA ASP A 149 15.76 1.95 -13.63
C ASP A 149 16.54 2.96 -14.49
N GLU A 150 17.45 2.48 -15.37
CA GLU A 150 18.11 3.31 -16.38
C GLU A 150 17.11 4.01 -17.29
N MET A 151 16.13 3.26 -17.80
CA MET A 151 15.07 3.79 -18.66
C MET A 151 14.29 4.90 -17.95
N VAL A 152 13.91 4.71 -16.69
CA VAL A 152 13.13 5.72 -15.95
C VAL A 152 13.90 7.03 -15.88
N PHE A 153 15.16 7.00 -15.44
CA PHE A 153 15.97 8.24 -15.30
C PHE A 153 16.36 8.84 -16.64
N ARG A 154 16.64 8.02 -17.66
CA ARG A 154 16.87 8.47 -19.03
C ARG A 154 15.63 9.15 -19.62
N THR A 155 14.45 8.59 -19.39
CA THR A 155 13.19 9.20 -19.80
C THR A 155 12.95 10.52 -19.09
N MET A 156 13.27 10.64 -17.82
CA MET A 156 13.13 11.89 -17.09
C MET A 156 14.01 12.98 -17.66
N VAL A 157 15.21 12.66 -18.16
CA VAL A 157 16.07 13.61 -18.87
C VAL A 157 15.52 13.93 -20.25
N HIS A 158 15.11 12.92 -21.02
CA HIS A 158 14.50 13.07 -22.34
C HIS A 158 13.27 13.99 -22.31
N ASP A 159 12.36 13.76 -21.38
CA ASP A 159 11.08 14.49 -21.25
C ASP A 159 11.22 15.78 -20.41
N SER A 160 12.44 16.14 -19.99
CA SER A 160 12.70 17.30 -19.12
C SER A 160 11.86 17.28 -17.83
N SER A 161 11.76 16.13 -17.21
CA SER A 161 10.92 15.88 -16.04
C SER A 161 11.49 16.47 -14.76
N TYR A 162 10.62 16.58 -13.75
CA TYR A 162 11.03 16.98 -12.42
C TYR A 162 11.71 15.84 -11.65
N PHE A 163 12.95 16.07 -11.20
CA PHE A 163 13.66 15.18 -10.29
C PHE A 163 13.35 15.53 -8.84
N TYR A 164 12.97 14.54 -8.06
CA TYR A 164 12.69 14.73 -6.65
C TYR A 164 13.96 15.01 -5.84
N GLY A 165 13.92 16.05 -5.02
CA GLY A 165 14.90 16.21 -3.93
C GLY A 165 14.63 15.23 -2.80
N VAL A 166 15.63 15.01 -1.94
CA VAL A 166 15.55 14.01 -0.86
C VAL A 166 14.36 14.18 0.11
N VAL A 167 13.90 15.41 0.33
CA VAL A 167 12.68 15.69 1.12
C VAL A 167 11.43 15.53 0.26
N GLY A 168 11.49 15.98 -1.00
CA GLY A 168 10.35 15.95 -1.92
C GLY A 168 9.95 14.56 -2.38
N LEU A 169 10.84 13.58 -2.31
CA LEU A 169 10.55 12.20 -2.71
C LEU A 169 9.37 11.59 -1.94
N GLU A 170 9.22 11.94 -0.68
CA GLU A 170 8.11 11.46 0.15
C GLU A 170 6.76 12.13 -0.18
N THR A 171 6.75 13.13 -1.07
CA THR A 171 5.54 13.82 -1.54
C THR A 171 5.03 13.31 -2.87
N GLU A 172 5.55 12.19 -3.36
CA GLU A 172 5.11 11.55 -4.61
C GLU A 172 3.58 11.43 -4.67
N GLY A 173 3.03 11.50 -5.85
CA GLY A 173 1.59 11.34 -5.98
C GLY A 173 1.00 11.86 -7.27
N THR A 174 -0.31 11.96 -7.24
CA THR A 174 -1.25 12.09 -8.34
C THR A 174 -0.95 13.13 -9.40
N ALA A 175 -0.20 14.16 -9.08
CA ALA A 175 0.00 15.28 -10.02
C ALA A 175 1.33 15.22 -10.75
N ILE A 176 2.23 14.33 -10.36
CA ILE A 176 3.62 14.39 -10.77
C ILE A 176 4.03 13.19 -11.61
N ASP A 177 3.63 11.99 -11.18
CA ASP A 177 4.00 10.75 -11.86
C ASP A 177 2.98 9.64 -11.62
N PHE A 178 3.06 8.56 -12.40
CA PHE A 178 2.21 7.39 -12.29
C PHE A 178 2.86 6.24 -11.48
N GLN A 179 4.08 6.44 -10.99
CA GLN A 179 4.86 5.45 -10.26
C GLN A 179 4.76 5.60 -8.73
N VAL A 180 3.63 6.11 -8.26
CA VAL A 180 3.37 6.28 -6.82
C VAL A 180 3.60 4.99 -6.05
N GLY A 181 4.40 5.08 -5.01
CA GLY A 181 4.74 3.94 -4.14
C GLY A 181 6.03 3.23 -4.50
N VAL A 182 6.64 3.49 -5.68
CA VAL A 182 7.88 2.84 -6.12
C VAL A 182 9.06 3.80 -6.29
N ASN A 183 8.85 5.10 -6.20
CA ASN A 183 9.92 6.09 -6.35
C ASN A 183 11.03 5.93 -5.29
N SER A 184 10.70 5.50 -4.09
CA SER A 184 11.70 5.20 -3.06
C SER A 184 12.67 4.07 -3.47
N TYR A 185 12.19 3.08 -4.20
CA TYR A 185 13.04 2.03 -4.79
C TYR A 185 13.92 2.60 -5.91
N LEU A 186 13.32 3.29 -6.87
CA LEU A 186 14.02 3.89 -8.02
C LEU A 186 15.15 4.82 -7.57
N TYR A 187 14.79 5.87 -6.83
CA TYR A 187 15.76 6.86 -6.36
C TYR A 187 16.74 6.29 -5.34
N GLY A 188 16.26 5.42 -4.44
CA GLY A 188 17.11 4.77 -3.44
C GLY A 188 18.17 3.90 -4.08
N THR A 189 17.80 3.02 -5.02
CA THR A 189 18.73 2.15 -5.74
C THR A 189 19.78 2.95 -6.50
N ARG A 190 19.34 3.97 -7.24
CA ARG A 190 20.25 4.82 -8.03
C ARG A 190 21.22 5.61 -7.14
N PHE A 191 20.71 6.23 -6.07
CA PHE A 191 21.56 7.01 -5.15
C PHE A 191 22.56 6.10 -4.41
N VAL A 192 22.13 4.91 -3.93
CA VAL A 192 23.02 3.96 -3.27
C VAL A 192 24.09 3.45 -4.24
N SER A 193 23.72 3.14 -5.49
CA SER A 193 24.66 2.72 -6.53
C SER A 193 25.66 3.84 -6.89
N TYR A 194 25.18 5.08 -7.00
CA TYR A 194 26.05 6.25 -7.17
C TYR A 194 27.05 6.40 -6.02
N LEU A 195 26.59 6.28 -4.76
CA LEU A 195 27.49 6.34 -3.61
C LEU A 195 28.55 5.22 -3.63
N ALA A 196 28.16 4.00 -4.04
CA ALA A 196 29.09 2.87 -4.19
C ALA A 196 30.14 3.15 -5.29
N SER A 197 29.71 3.65 -6.45
CA SER A 197 30.62 3.97 -7.56
C SER A 197 31.59 5.12 -7.24
N GLN A 198 31.14 6.14 -6.52
CA GLN A 198 31.96 7.33 -6.23
C GLN A 198 32.84 7.17 -4.99
N TYR A 199 32.39 6.43 -3.99
CA TYR A 199 33.04 6.40 -2.67
C TYR A 199 33.45 4.99 -2.22
N GLY A 200 33.05 3.96 -2.94
CA GLY A 200 33.32 2.57 -2.63
C GLY A 200 32.34 1.94 -1.65
N VAL A 201 32.21 0.61 -1.75
CA VAL A 201 31.28 -0.19 -0.95
C VAL A 201 31.59 -0.20 0.54
N GLU A 202 32.85 0.01 0.94
CA GLU A 202 33.21 0.08 2.36
C GLU A 202 32.63 1.33 3.05
N LYS A 203 32.61 2.48 2.38
CA LYS A 203 31.92 3.67 2.90
C LYS A 203 30.40 3.46 2.93
N LEU A 204 29.87 2.78 1.92
CA LEU A 204 28.45 2.41 1.93
C LEU A 204 28.12 1.54 3.15
N ARG A 205 28.92 0.49 3.41
CA ARG A 205 28.80 -0.36 4.59
C ARG A 205 28.88 0.47 5.88
N ALA A 206 29.86 1.38 6.01
CA ALA A 206 29.98 2.25 7.18
C ALA A 206 28.78 3.18 7.40
N PHE A 207 28.12 3.61 6.33
CA PHE A 207 26.92 4.44 6.40
C PHE A 207 25.70 3.66 6.94
N PHE A 208 25.49 2.46 6.45
CA PHE A 208 24.32 1.64 6.81
C PHE A 208 24.49 0.92 8.15
N CYS A 209 25.71 0.52 8.51
CA CYS A 209 25.99 -0.13 9.80
C CYS A 209 25.59 0.72 11.00
N ARG A 210 24.93 0.06 11.97
CA ARG A 210 24.67 0.65 13.29
C ARG A 210 25.62 0.05 14.34
N SER A 211 26.54 0.87 14.82
CA SER A 211 27.56 0.49 15.80
C SER A 211 27.77 1.62 16.82
N ASP A 212 28.64 1.40 17.82
CA ASP A 212 28.96 2.41 18.83
C ASP A 212 29.58 3.68 18.26
N SER A 213 30.30 3.58 17.15
CA SER A 213 30.89 4.71 16.44
C SER A 213 29.93 5.44 15.49
N SER A 214 28.78 4.84 15.17
CA SER A 214 27.82 5.42 14.26
C SER A 214 26.87 6.41 14.94
N LYS A 215 26.42 7.42 14.20
CA LYS A 215 25.39 8.34 14.67
C LYS A 215 24.00 7.68 14.61
N ARG A 216 23.12 8.06 15.54
CA ARG A 216 21.76 7.52 15.64
C ARG A 216 20.86 7.93 14.47
N PHE A 217 20.84 9.21 14.14
CA PHE A 217 20.08 9.75 13.01
C PHE A 217 20.83 9.51 11.70
N TYR A 218 20.15 8.97 10.70
CA TYR A 218 20.75 8.56 9.43
C TYR A 218 21.49 9.71 8.70
N ALA A 219 20.91 10.92 8.68
CA ALA A 219 21.53 12.06 8.01
C ALA A 219 22.81 12.54 8.74
N SER A 220 22.84 12.44 10.07
CA SER A 220 24.06 12.71 10.85
C SER A 220 25.13 11.65 10.59
N GLN A 221 24.72 10.38 10.41
CA GLN A 221 25.62 9.30 10.02
C GLN A 221 26.16 9.51 8.60
N PHE A 222 25.32 9.95 7.69
CA PHE A 222 25.76 10.29 6.34
C PHE A 222 26.89 11.34 6.36
N ARG A 223 26.68 12.45 7.06
CA ARG A 223 27.72 13.48 7.24
C ARG A 223 28.98 12.92 7.91
N ASN A 224 28.83 12.04 8.88
CA ASN A 224 29.98 11.41 9.58
C ASN A 224 30.83 10.54 8.64
N VAL A 225 30.22 9.86 7.66
CA VAL A 225 30.93 8.95 6.74
C VAL A 225 31.45 9.66 5.51
N TYR A 226 30.64 10.52 4.91
CA TYR A 226 30.95 11.17 3.63
C TYR A 226 31.52 12.58 3.77
N GLY A 227 31.42 13.21 4.95
CA GLY A 227 31.91 14.55 5.21
C GLY A 227 31.02 15.67 4.68
N VAL A 228 29.89 15.35 4.11
CA VAL A 228 28.94 16.27 3.43
C VAL A 228 27.49 15.91 3.83
N ASP A 229 26.58 16.89 3.75
CA ASP A 229 25.17 16.66 4.03
C ASP A 229 24.52 15.82 2.95
N VAL A 230 23.62 14.89 3.35
CA VAL A 230 22.87 14.03 2.41
C VAL A 230 22.13 14.84 1.36
N LYS A 231 21.55 15.99 1.71
CA LYS A 231 20.87 16.86 0.75
C LYS A 231 21.83 17.40 -0.32
N THR A 232 22.99 17.88 0.10
CA THR A 232 24.02 18.39 -0.82
C THR A 232 24.52 17.31 -1.76
N GLU A 233 24.74 16.10 -1.23
CA GLU A 233 25.18 14.96 -2.04
C GLU A 233 24.08 14.46 -2.98
N TRP A 234 22.83 14.45 -2.52
CA TRP A 234 21.68 14.13 -3.35
C TRP A 234 21.54 15.10 -4.53
N ASP A 235 21.65 16.40 -4.29
CA ASP A 235 21.62 17.41 -5.33
C ASP A 235 22.83 17.29 -6.30
N ARG A 236 23.99 16.81 -5.82
CA ARG A 236 25.15 16.48 -6.65
C ARG A 236 24.89 15.25 -7.51
N TRP A 237 24.36 14.19 -6.92
CA TRP A 237 23.97 12.99 -7.64
C TRP A 237 22.94 13.30 -8.73
N ILE A 238 21.90 14.10 -8.47
CA ILE A 238 20.91 14.45 -9.50
C ILE A 238 21.57 15.11 -10.71
N ARG A 239 22.51 16.03 -10.51
CA ARG A 239 23.24 16.65 -11.63
C ARG A 239 24.10 15.64 -12.38
N TRP A 240 24.77 14.76 -11.67
CA TRP A 240 25.56 13.67 -12.25
C TRP A 240 24.64 12.71 -13.05
N GLU A 241 23.51 12.31 -12.49
CA GLU A 241 22.53 11.45 -13.15
C GLU A 241 22.00 12.07 -14.45
N GLN A 242 21.69 13.36 -14.43
CA GLN A 242 21.26 14.09 -15.64
C GLN A 242 22.33 14.07 -16.71
N GLN A 243 23.58 14.28 -16.34
CA GLN A 243 24.71 14.21 -17.28
C GLN A 243 24.89 12.81 -17.84
N PHE A 244 24.90 11.81 -16.96
CA PHE A 244 25.06 10.40 -17.32
C PHE A 244 23.98 9.92 -18.31
N GLN A 245 22.73 10.28 -18.06
CA GLN A 245 21.65 9.93 -18.98
C GLN A 245 21.65 10.76 -20.27
N THR A 246 22.17 11.98 -20.24
CA THR A 246 22.37 12.76 -21.46
C THR A 246 23.41 12.09 -22.36
N GLU A 247 24.50 11.58 -21.80
CA GLU A 247 25.51 10.81 -22.53
C GLU A 247 24.94 9.52 -23.11
N ASN A 248 24.12 8.79 -22.35
CA ASN A 248 23.42 7.62 -22.85
C ASN A 248 22.48 7.95 -24.03
N LEU A 249 21.72 9.06 -23.95
CA LEU A 249 20.89 9.52 -25.07
C LEU A 249 21.73 9.88 -26.30
N GLN A 250 22.91 10.48 -26.13
CA GLN A 250 23.82 10.78 -27.23
C GLN A 250 24.33 9.49 -27.90
N ARG A 251 24.71 8.47 -27.12
CA ARG A 251 25.11 7.14 -27.64
C ARG A 251 23.99 6.48 -28.46
N ILE A 252 22.74 6.52 -27.97
CA ILE A 252 21.59 6.00 -28.73
C ILE A 252 21.44 6.72 -30.07
N ARG A 253 21.61 8.06 -30.09
CA ARG A 253 21.44 8.92 -31.27
C ARG A 253 22.57 8.81 -32.31
N GLU A 254 23.64 8.09 -32.01
CA GLU A 254 24.68 7.76 -33.02
C GLU A 254 24.11 6.89 -34.15
N TYR A 255 23.08 6.10 -33.87
CA TYR A 255 22.29 5.38 -34.86
C TYR A 255 20.91 6.04 -35.06
N PRO A 256 20.29 5.86 -36.22
CA PRO A 256 18.97 6.41 -36.49
C PRO A 256 17.93 5.93 -35.46
N VAL A 257 17.27 6.88 -34.78
CA VAL A 257 16.17 6.58 -33.87
C VAL A 257 14.95 6.14 -34.67
N THR A 258 14.26 5.13 -34.18
CA THR A 258 13.07 4.57 -34.84
C THR A 258 11.97 5.63 -34.98
N PRO A 259 11.49 5.90 -36.21
CA PRO A 259 10.38 6.82 -36.44
C PRO A 259 9.09 6.25 -35.85
N ARG A 260 8.31 7.12 -35.24
CA ARG A 260 7.05 6.76 -34.59
C ARG A 260 5.93 7.77 -34.82
N ARG A 261 4.72 7.31 -34.85
CA ARG A 261 3.51 8.14 -34.91
C ARG A 261 2.62 7.81 -33.70
N TYR A 262 2.49 8.77 -32.80
CA TYR A 262 1.63 8.62 -31.63
C TYR A 262 0.16 8.50 -32.03
N ILE A 263 -0.58 7.66 -31.32
CA ILE A 263 -2.02 7.47 -31.46
C ILE A 263 -2.77 8.42 -30.54
N THR A 264 -2.33 8.54 -29.28
CA THR A 264 -2.94 9.44 -28.31
C THR A 264 -2.08 10.69 -28.10
N GLU A 265 -2.72 11.80 -27.73
CA GLU A 265 -1.98 13.06 -27.42
C GLU A 265 -1.16 12.94 -26.13
N GLU A 266 -1.66 12.17 -25.14
CA GLU A 266 -1.01 12.00 -23.85
C GLU A 266 -0.77 10.52 -23.55
N PRO A 267 0.26 10.22 -22.70
CA PRO A 267 0.45 8.88 -22.15
C PRO A 267 -0.73 8.40 -21.31
N LEU A 268 -0.92 7.09 -21.29
CA LEU A 268 -2.07 6.41 -20.65
C LEU A 268 -1.76 5.90 -19.22
N GLY A 269 -0.61 6.24 -18.66
CA GLY A 269 -0.15 5.71 -17.37
C GLY A 269 0.27 4.25 -17.46
N ASN A 270 -0.14 3.43 -16.49
CA ASN A 270 0.03 1.97 -16.59
C ASN A 270 -1.02 1.40 -17.56
N VAL A 271 -0.57 0.52 -18.43
CA VAL A 271 -1.42 -0.12 -19.46
C VAL A 271 -1.28 -1.64 -19.36
N SER A 272 -2.33 -2.39 -19.57
CA SER A 272 -2.30 -3.85 -19.71
C SER A 272 -1.76 -4.29 -21.07
N ASN A 273 -1.67 -5.59 -21.31
CA ASN A 273 -1.63 -6.09 -22.68
C ASN A 273 -2.83 -5.52 -23.47
N SER A 274 -2.60 -5.22 -24.73
CA SER A 274 -3.61 -4.62 -25.61
C SER A 274 -3.99 -5.55 -26.76
N PHE A 275 -5.19 -5.35 -27.26
CA PHE A 275 -5.75 -6.13 -28.38
C PHE A 275 -6.26 -5.17 -29.42
N ILE A 276 -6.06 -5.51 -30.69
CA ILE A 276 -6.44 -4.68 -31.82
C ILE A 276 -7.62 -5.35 -32.52
N ASN A 277 -8.72 -4.62 -32.64
CA ASN A 277 -9.77 -4.95 -33.58
C ASN A 277 -9.51 -4.17 -34.89
N ILE A 278 -9.00 -4.87 -35.91
CA ILE A 278 -8.62 -4.25 -37.20
C ILE A 278 -9.84 -3.75 -37.94
N GLN A 279 -10.99 -4.45 -37.85
CA GLN A 279 -12.22 -4.05 -38.54
C GLN A 279 -12.76 -2.73 -37.99
N ASP A 280 -12.81 -2.60 -36.68
CA ASP A 280 -13.31 -1.39 -36.02
C ASP A 280 -12.24 -0.31 -35.85
N GLN A 281 -10.98 -0.60 -36.21
CA GLN A 281 -9.83 0.29 -36.02
C GLN A 281 -9.67 0.75 -34.54
N LYS A 282 -9.81 -0.18 -33.59
CA LYS A 282 -9.74 0.11 -32.16
C LYS A 282 -8.71 -0.74 -31.44
N ILE A 283 -8.10 -0.14 -30.42
CA ILE A 283 -7.28 -0.82 -29.42
C ILE A 283 -8.09 -0.98 -28.16
N TYR A 284 -8.09 -2.16 -27.57
CA TYR A 284 -8.65 -2.43 -26.25
C TYR A 284 -7.53 -2.67 -25.25
N ALA A 285 -7.53 -1.91 -24.15
CA ALA A 285 -6.57 -2.06 -23.07
C ALA A 285 -7.16 -1.62 -21.72
N ALA A 286 -6.65 -2.15 -20.63
CA ALA A 286 -6.90 -1.61 -19.31
C ALA A 286 -5.87 -0.53 -19.00
N VAL A 287 -6.32 0.61 -18.47
CA VAL A 287 -5.48 1.77 -18.16
C VAL A 287 -5.65 2.20 -16.70
N ASN A 288 -4.55 2.71 -16.12
CA ASN A 288 -4.55 3.20 -14.75
C ASN A 288 -3.57 4.36 -14.60
N TYR A 289 -4.11 5.56 -14.37
CA TYR A 289 -3.33 6.78 -14.25
C TYR A 289 -3.90 7.74 -13.20
N PRO A 290 -3.12 8.71 -12.70
CA PRO A 290 -3.54 9.59 -11.63
C PRO A 290 -4.81 10.39 -11.95
N GLY A 291 -5.74 10.45 -11.00
CA GLY A 291 -6.94 11.27 -11.08
C GLY A 291 -8.09 10.68 -11.87
N LYS A 292 -7.96 9.43 -12.33
CA LYS A 292 -9.07 8.66 -12.92
C LYS A 292 -9.05 7.22 -12.40
N LEU A 293 -10.21 6.68 -12.13
CA LEU A 293 -10.34 5.28 -11.71
C LEU A 293 -9.93 4.33 -12.83
N ALA A 294 -9.16 3.29 -12.48
CA ALA A 294 -8.74 2.28 -13.44
C ALA A 294 -9.92 1.70 -14.23
N HIS A 295 -9.75 1.53 -15.53
CA HIS A 295 -10.81 1.07 -16.43
C HIS A 295 -10.25 0.39 -17.69
N ILE A 296 -11.07 -0.44 -18.32
CA ILE A 296 -10.86 -0.90 -19.69
C ILE A 296 -11.32 0.23 -20.61
N ALA A 297 -10.48 0.56 -21.57
CA ALA A 297 -10.74 1.58 -22.59
C ALA A 297 -10.67 1.00 -23.99
N SER A 298 -11.42 1.59 -24.91
CA SER A 298 -11.15 1.52 -26.34
C SER A 298 -10.47 2.82 -26.77
N VAL A 299 -9.43 2.71 -27.60
CA VAL A 299 -8.73 3.84 -28.21
C VAL A 299 -8.86 3.71 -29.71
N ASP A 300 -9.34 4.74 -30.37
CA ASP A 300 -9.47 4.77 -31.83
C ASP A 300 -8.08 4.94 -32.47
N LEU A 301 -7.73 4.12 -33.46
CA LEU A 301 -6.42 4.14 -34.14
C LEU A 301 -6.25 5.37 -35.07
N LYS A 302 -7.36 6.02 -35.46
CA LYS A 302 -7.31 7.16 -36.39
C LYS A 302 -7.11 8.48 -35.71
N ASP A 303 -7.87 8.74 -34.63
CA ASP A 303 -7.91 10.03 -33.97
C ASP A 303 -7.46 9.98 -32.48
N GLY A 304 -7.13 8.79 -31.96
CA GLY A 304 -6.69 8.59 -30.58
C GLY A 304 -7.77 8.82 -29.52
N SER A 305 -9.01 8.99 -29.92
CA SER A 305 -10.12 9.21 -28.98
C SER A 305 -10.32 7.99 -28.09
N MET A 306 -10.44 8.24 -26.78
CA MET A 306 -10.53 7.20 -25.77
C MET A 306 -11.92 7.14 -25.16
N LYS A 307 -12.55 5.96 -25.21
CA LYS A 307 -13.84 5.67 -24.57
C LYS A 307 -13.66 4.63 -23.47
N LYS A 308 -14.18 4.93 -22.27
CA LYS A 308 -14.27 3.96 -21.19
C LYS A 308 -15.33 2.92 -21.49
N ILE A 309 -14.97 1.64 -21.39
CA ILE A 309 -15.86 0.49 -21.53
C ILE A 309 -16.34 0.04 -20.14
N ALA A 310 -15.43 -0.36 -19.26
CA ALA A 310 -15.77 -0.90 -17.94
C ALA A 310 -14.72 -0.51 -16.89
N GLY A 311 -15.13 -0.42 -15.62
CA GLY A 311 -14.19 -0.16 -14.56
C GLY A 311 -13.35 -1.40 -14.18
N ILE A 312 -12.09 -1.22 -13.77
CA ILE A 312 -11.25 -2.27 -13.18
C ILE A 312 -11.33 -2.16 -11.66
N HIS A 313 -11.50 -3.28 -11.00
CA HIS A 313 -11.48 -3.39 -9.56
C HIS A 313 -10.09 -3.82 -9.08
N SER A 314 -9.48 -3.06 -8.18
CA SER A 314 -8.15 -3.34 -7.60
C SER A 314 -7.06 -3.57 -8.67
N PRO A 315 -6.71 -2.54 -9.46
CA PRO A 315 -5.66 -2.65 -10.47
C PRO A 315 -4.31 -2.99 -9.83
N VAL A 316 -3.52 -3.79 -10.52
CA VAL A 316 -2.14 -4.09 -10.14
C VAL A 316 -1.19 -3.05 -10.73
N LEU A 317 -0.08 -2.84 -10.08
CA LEU A 317 0.96 -1.94 -10.57
C LEU A 317 1.54 -2.50 -11.90
N TYR A 318 1.90 -1.61 -12.81
CA TYR A 318 2.45 -1.85 -14.15
C TYR A 318 1.53 -2.53 -15.16
N TYR A 319 0.81 -3.57 -14.79
CA TYR A 319 0.00 -4.39 -15.71
C TYR A 319 -1.49 -4.09 -15.68
N VAL A 320 -1.95 -3.36 -14.71
CA VAL A 320 -3.37 -3.06 -14.46
C VAL A 320 -4.18 -4.33 -14.19
N THR A 321 -4.31 -5.21 -15.19
CA THR A 321 -4.89 -6.56 -15.09
C THR A 321 -4.48 -7.41 -16.29
N SER A 322 -4.61 -8.73 -16.20
CA SER A 322 -4.48 -9.62 -17.34
C SER A 322 -5.77 -9.62 -18.15
N LEU A 323 -5.64 -9.43 -19.47
CA LEU A 323 -6.73 -9.42 -20.44
C LEU A 323 -6.51 -10.46 -21.53
N ALA A 324 -7.60 -10.97 -22.10
CA ALA A 324 -7.63 -11.69 -23.36
C ALA A 324 -8.87 -11.22 -24.17
N TYR A 325 -8.81 -11.25 -25.48
CA TYR A 325 -9.88 -10.76 -26.35
C TYR A 325 -10.30 -11.79 -27.36
N ASP A 326 -11.59 -12.02 -27.47
CA ASP A 326 -12.22 -12.79 -28.56
C ASP A 326 -12.98 -11.85 -29.46
N ASP A 327 -12.47 -11.70 -30.70
CA ASP A 327 -13.06 -10.81 -31.67
C ASP A 327 -14.44 -11.30 -32.15
N SER A 328 -14.60 -12.62 -32.32
CA SER A 328 -15.88 -13.22 -32.77
C SER A 328 -17.02 -13.05 -31.76
N LEU A 329 -16.69 -13.00 -30.46
CA LEU A 329 -17.65 -12.78 -29.38
C LEU A 329 -17.73 -11.31 -28.95
N GLN A 330 -16.91 -10.43 -29.48
CA GLN A 330 -16.75 -9.04 -29.05
C GLN A 330 -16.59 -8.93 -27.54
N THR A 331 -15.78 -9.84 -26.97
CA THR A 331 -15.68 -10.03 -25.52
C THR A 331 -14.24 -9.99 -25.05
N LEU A 332 -13.99 -9.16 -24.05
CA LEU A 332 -12.77 -9.19 -23.27
C LEU A 332 -12.96 -10.07 -22.05
N PHE A 333 -11.99 -10.94 -21.80
CA PHE A 333 -11.86 -11.69 -20.55
C PHE A 333 -10.84 -10.97 -19.67
N ALA A 334 -11.19 -10.73 -18.42
CA ALA A 334 -10.36 -9.98 -17.49
C ALA A 334 -10.17 -10.73 -16.17
N VAL A 335 -8.96 -10.71 -15.64
CA VAL A 335 -8.67 -11.20 -14.29
C VAL A 335 -9.10 -10.16 -13.27
N THR A 336 -9.77 -10.60 -12.21
CA THR A 336 -10.15 -9.73 -11.09
C THR A 336 -9.21 -9.93 -9.90
N HIS A 337 -8.69 -8.82 -9.35
CA HIS A 337 -7.85 -8.82 -8.16
C HIS A 337 -8.66 -8.28 -6.98
N THR A 338 -9.43 -9.14 -6.35
CA THR A 338 -10.46 -8.71 -5.39
C THR A 338 -10.07 -8.85 -3.93
N SER A 339 -8.82 -9.04 -3.62
CA SER A 339 -8.16 -9.07 -2.32
C SER A 339 -7.57 -10.39 -1.87
N ASP A 340 -8.14 -11.50 -2.34
CA ASP A 340 -7.64 -12.83 -2.01
C ASP A 340 -7.03 -13.45 -3.27
N TRP A 341 -7.78 -14.34 -3.87
CA TRP A 341 -7.37 -15.01 -5.11
C TRP A 341 -8.02 -14.36 -6.33
N ARG A 342 -7.33 -14.46 -7.45
CA ARG A 342 -7.82 -13.96 -8.74
C ARG A 342 -9.08 -14.69 -9.17
N GLY A 343 -10.02 -13.94 -9.68
CA GLY A 343 -11.21 -14.43 -10.37
C GLY A 343 -11.18 -14.12 -11.86
N LEU A 344 -12.24 -14.51 -12.57
CA LEU A 344 -12.40 -14.28 -14.01
C LEU A 344 -13.75 -13.63 -14.28
N GLU A 345 -13.75 -12.62 -15.15
CA GLU A 345 -14.95 -11.96 -15.66
C GLU A 345 -14.87 -11.78 -17.19
N SER A 346 -16.02 -11.67 -17.82
CA SER A 346 -16.14 -11.24 -19.20
C SER A 346 -16.72 -9.83 -19.27
N VAL A 347 -16.31 -9.07 -20.28
CA VAL A 347 -16.76 -7.72 -20.56
C VAL A 347 -17.07 -7.62 -22.05
N ASN A 348 -18.32 -7.35 -22.40
CA ASN A 348 -18.69 -7.06 -23.78
C ASN A 348 -18.16 -5.68 -24.16
N VAL A 349 -17.43 -5.57 -25.29
CA VAL A 349 -16.73 -4.31 -25.64
C VAL A 349 -17.67 -3.22 -26.17
N GLU A 350 -18.84 -3.59 -26.69
CA GLU A 350 -19.83 -2.65 -27.22
C GLU A 350 -20.71 -2.07 -26.11
N THR A 351 -21.25 -2.95 -25.27
CA THR A 351 -22.25 -2.60 -24.24
C THR A 351 -21.60 -2.22 -22.89
N GLY A 352 -20.37 -2.68 -22.63
CA GLY A 352 -19.70 -2.57 -21.34
C GLY A 352 -20.30 -3.51 -20.28
N GLU A 353 -21.21 -4.42 -20.66
CA GLU A 353 -21.79 -5.39 -19.74
C GLU A 353 -20.72 -6.32 -19.17
N ARG A 354 -20.75 -6.51 -17.88
CA ARG A 354 -19.79 -7.35 -17.14
C ARG A 354 -20.50 -8.57 -16.55
N LYS A 355 -19.92 -9.73 -16.78
CA LYS A 355 -20.39 -10.98 -16.18
C LYS A 355 -19.23 -11.67 -15.46
N ARG A 356 -19.42 -11.94 -14.18
CA ARG A 356 -18.45 -12.76 -13.45
C ARG A 356 -18.61 -14.22 -13.85
N LEU A 357 -17.56 -14.81 -14.38
CA LEU A 357 -17.49 -16.19 -14.82
C LEU A 357 -17.09 -17.10 -13.65
N MET A 358 -15.97 -16.80 -13.00
CA MET A 358 -15.50 -17.53 -11.82
C MET A 358 -15.06 -16.58 -10.71
N LYS A 359 -15.36 -16.95 -9.47
CA LYS A 359 -14.95 -16.19 -8.29
C LYS A 359 -13.47 -16.39 -7.99
N VAL A 360 -12.96 -17.59 -8.15
CA VAL A 360 -11.59 -18.00 -7.86
C VAL A 360 -11.08 -18.84 -9.03
N THR A 361 -10.08 -18.34 -9.72
CA THR A 361 -9.34 -19.07 -10.76
C THR A 361 -7.87 -19.18 -10.42
N ARG A 362 -7.33 -18.20 -9.66
CA ARG A 362 -5.90 -18.03 -9.39
C ARG A 362 -5.05 -17.91 -10.66
N ALA A 363 -5.66 -17.53 -11.77
CA ALA A 363 -5.06 -17.48 -13.09
C ALA A 363 -4.61 -16.07 -13.47
N GLY A 364 -3.60 -15.97 -14.31
CA GLY A 364 -3.11 -14.76 -14.99
C GLY A 364 -2.63 -15.12 -16.38
N ASP A 365 -2.06 -14.15 -17.11
CA ASP A 365 -1.51 -14.30 -18.46
C ASP A 365 -2.50 -14.99 -19.42
N LEU A 366 -3.72 -14.43 -19.48
CA LEU A 366 -4.81 -14.97 -20.26
C LEU A 366 -4.56 -14.84 -21.76
N VAL A 367 -4.82 -15.92 -22.52
CA VAL A 367 -4.89 -15.92 -23.99
C VAL A 367 -6.09 -16.72 -24.46
N VAL A 368 -6.67 -16.35 -25.62
CA VAL A 368 -7.81 -17.05 -26.23
C VAL A 368 -7.31 -17.97 -27.32
N HIS A 369 -7.73 -19.23 -27.29
CA HIS A 369 -7.45 -20.15 -28.40
C HIS A 369 -8.37 -19.80 -29.60
N PRO A 370 -7.82 -19.57 -30.80
CA PRO A 370 -8.56 -19.00 -31.92
C PRO A 370 -9.71 -19.90 -32.44
N THR A 371 -9.59 -21.22 -32.32
CA THR A 371 -10.54 -22.18 -32.88
C THR A 371 -11.61 -22.61 -31.89
N ASP A 372 -11.21 -23.16 -30.72
CA ASP A 372 -12.16 -23.72 -29.74
C ASP A 372 -12.62 -22.71 -28.69
N LYS A 373 -12.11 -21.49 -28.74
CA LYS A 373 -12.45 -20.37 -27.86
C LYS A 373 -12.16 -20.62 -26.38
N SER A 374 -11.40 -21.66 -26.05
CA SER A 374 -10.95 -21.86 -24.69
C SER A 374 -9.95 -20.78 -24.30
N LEU A 375 -9.95 -20.39 -23.00
CA LEU A 375 -8.92 -19.55 -22.43
C LEU A 375 -7.78 -20.44 -21.94
N TRP A 376 -6.56 -20.04 -22.24
CA TRP A 376 -5.36 -20.61 -21.66
C TRP A 376 -4.77 -19.60 -20.71
N ALA A 377 -4.21 -20.06 -19.59
CA ALA A 377 -3.74 -19.19 -18.54
C ALA A 377 -2.69 -19.88 -17.66
N LEU A 378 -1.98 -19.07 -16.88
CA LEU A 378 -1.08 -19.54 -15.84
C LEU A 378 -1.73 -19.45 -14.47
N GLN A 379 -1.91 -20.58 -13.80
CA GLN A 379 -2.41 -20.63 -12.45
C GLN A 379 -1.25 -20.71 -11.45
N HIS A 380 -1.33 -19.96 -10.38
CA HIS A 380 -0.36 -19.96 -9.30
C HIS A 380 -1.01 -20.51 -8.02
N MET A 381 -0.59 -21.71 -7.64
CA MET A 381 -1.11 -22.37 -6.44
C MET A 381 -0.01 -23.14 -5.72
N ASN A 382 0.08 -23.01 -4.40
CA ASN A 382 1.08 -23.68 -3.57
C ASN A 382 2.53 -23.50 -4.03
N GLY A 383 2.86 -22.32 -4.57
CA GLY A 383 4.19 -22.00 -5.10
C GLY A 383 4.52 -22.66 -6.44
N ARG A 384 3.57 -23.27 -7.11
CA ARG A 384 3.72 -23.94 -8.42
C ARG A 384 2.98 -23.16 -9.49
N VAL A 385 3.56 -23.07 -10.67
CA VAL A 385 2.96 -22.52 -11.88
C VAL A 385 2.39 -23.67 -12.70
N THR A 386 1.15 -23.53 -13.16
CA THR A 386 0.45 -24.55 -13.93
C THR A 386 -0.21 -23.91 -15.14
N ILE A 387 0.00 -24.50 -16.32
CA ILE A 387 -0.77 -24.15 -17.52
C ILE A 387 -2.16 -24.76 -17.36
N ILE A 388 -3.17 -23.93 -17.41
CA ILE A 388 -4.57 -24.34 -17.34
C ILE A 388 -5.32 -23.96 -18.59
N ARG A 389 -6.37 -24.72 -18.92
CA ARG A 389 -7.33 -24.45 -19.99
C ARG A 389 -8.71 -24.24 -19.38
N ILE A 390 -9.43 -23.24 -19.82
CA ILE A 390 -10.78 -22.88 -19.37
C ILE A 390 -11.72 -22.89 -20.57
N PRO A 391 -12.37 -24.04 -20.86
CA PRO A 391 -13.27 -24.14 -22.01
C PRO A 391 -14.56 -23.36 -21.81
N PRO A 392 -15.24 -22.92 -22.88
CA PRO A 392 -16.61 -22.42 -22.80
C PRO A 392 -17.54 -23.43 -22.09
N PRO A 393 -18.46 -22.98 -21.23
CA PRO A 393 -18.90 -21.62 -20.93
C PRO A 393 -18.07 -20.93 -19.83
N TYR A 394 -16.79 -21.27 -19.61
CA TYR A 394 -15.82 -20.63 -18.70
C TYR A 394 -16.18 -20.74 -17.21
N GLN A 395 -16.74 -21.88 -16.82
CA GLN A 395 -17.15 -22.13 -15.42
C GLN A 395 -16.19 -23.04 -14.68
N ASN A 396 -15.36 -23.79 -15.39
CA ASN A 396 -14.37 -24.72 -14.85
C ASN A 396 -13.06 -24.59 -15.59
N TRP A 397 -11.98 -25.01 -14.97
CA TRP A 397 -10.66 -25.08 -15.56
C TRP A 397 -10.10 -26.51 -15.50
N GLU A 398 -9.22 -26.83 -16.42
CA GLU A 398 -8.53 -28.10 -16.55
C GLU A 398 -7.02 -27.84 -16.40
N GLU A 399 -6.34 -28.62 -15.59
CA GLU A 399 -4.88 -28.62 -15.54
C GLU A 399 -4.33 -29.28 -16.82
N VAL A 400 -3.45 -28.58 -17.51
CA VAL A 400 -2.84 -29.09 -18.75
C VAL A 400 -1.42 -29.56 -18.46
N SER A 401 -0.58 -28.70 -17.90
CA SER A 401 0.81 -29.04 -17.58
C SER A 401 1.31 -28.21 -16.42
N ALA A 402 2.08 -28.82 -15.53
CA ALA A 402 2.62 -28.17 -14.38
C ALA A 402 4.12 -27.91 -14.55
N ILE A 403 4.53 -26.67 -14.35
CA ILE A 403 5.93 -26.27 -14.44
C ILE A 403 6.68 -26.75 -13.18
N ALA A 404 7.88 -27.27 -13.36
CA ALA A 404 8.74 -27.77 -12.29
C ALA A 404 9.03 -26.67 -11.25
N PHE A 405 9.13 -27.03 -9.96
CA PHE A 405 9.47 -26.10 -8.91
C PHE A 405 10.79 -25.36 -9.20
N GLY A 406 10.80 -24.06 -8.88
CA GLY A 406 11.94 -23.17 -9.14
C GLY A 406 11.97 -22.59 -10.55
N ARG A 407 11.09 -23.05 -11.44
CA ARG A 407 10.89 -22.46 -12.76
C ARG A 407 9.61 -21.63 -12.76
N SER A 408 9.57 -20.64 -13.64
CA SER A 408 8.38 -19.80 -13.86
C SER A 408 8.13 -19.64 -15.35
N LEU A 409 6.87 -19.74 -15.75
CA LEU A 409 6.42 -19.46 -17.12
C LEU A 409 5.56 -18.19 -17.06
N PHE A 410 5.67 -17.31 -18.03
CA PHE A 410 4.92 -16.05 -18.12
C PHE A 410 4.84 -15.56 -19.58
N ASP A 411 4.03 -14.53 -19.83
CA ASP A 411 3.81 -13.92 -21.14
C ASP A 411 3.37 -14.92 -22.21
N LEU A 412 2.21 -15.56 -21.99
CA LEU A 412 1.67 -16.52 -22.95
C LEU A 412 1.12 -15.83 -24.19
N ASP A 413 1.30 -16.47 -25.35
CA ASP A 413 0.58 -16.20 -26.60
C ASP A 413 0.28 -17.49 -27.34
N ILE A 414 -0.74 -17.49 -28.22
CA ILE A 414 -1.14 -18.65 -29.05
C ILE A 414 -1.06 -18.25 -30.52
N SER A 415 -0.47 -19.14 -31.35
CA SER A 415 -0.42 -18.96 -32.79
C SER A 415 -1.82 -18.83 -33.40
N HIS A 416 -1.95 -18.08 -34.49
CA HIS A 416 -3.24 -17.82 -35.14
C HIS A 416 -3.89 -19.10 -35.71
N ASP A 417 -3.09 -20.12 -36.05
CA ASP A 417 -3.57 -21.46 -36.45
C ASP A 417 -3.99 -22.32 -35.22
N GLY A 418 -3.72 -21.89 -34.00
CA GLY A 418 -4.05 -22.60 -32.77
C GLY A 418 -3.20 -23.83 -32.47
N GLN A 419 -2.05 -24.01 -33.13
CA GLN A 419 -1.22 -25.19 -32.94
C GLN A 419 -0.13 -25.02 -31.87
N PHE A 420 0.28 -23.77 -31.60
CA PHE A 420 1.41 -23.48 -30.73
C PHE A 420 1.04 -22.51 -29.62
N LEU A 421 1.61 -22.78 -28.44
CA LEU A 421 1.59 -21.88 -27.28
C LEU A 421 3.02 -21.41 -27.04
N SER A 422 3.28 -20.12 -27.11
CA SER A 422 4.55 -19.52 -26.72
C SER A 422 4.53 -19.00 -25.28
N GLY A 423 5.69 -18.85 -24.69
CA GLY A 423 5.87 -18.24 -23.39
C GLY A 423 7.33 -18.03 -23.07
N ILE A 424 7.60 -17.31 -21.99
CA ILE A 424 8.94 -17.09 -21.46
C ILE A 424 9.14 -17.98 -20.24
N LEU A 425 10.08 -18.90 -20.32
CA LEU A 425 10.43 -19.81 -19.24
C LEU A 425 11.69 -19.29 -18.53
N SER A 426 11.55 -18.94 -17.26
CA SER A 426 12.68 -18.59 -16.37
C SER A 426 13.04 -19.77 -15.50
N ASP A 427 14.33 -20.04 -15.32
CA ASP A 427 14.82 -21.08 -14.43
C ASP A 427 15.38 -20.52 -13.11
N VAL A 428 15.90 -21.42 -12.24
CA VAL A 428 16.44 -21.04 -10.92
C VAL A 428 17.72 -20.19 -10.99
N SER A 429 18.40 -20.16 -12.13
CA SER A 429 19.57 -19.29 -12.34
C SER A 429 19.18 -17.87 -12.76
N GLY A 430 17.91 -17.66 -13.14
CA GLY A 430 17.40 -16.40 -13.67
C GLY A 430 17.49 -16.30 -15.20
N HIS A 431 18.00 -17.31 -15.88
CA HIS A 431 18.05 -17.35 -17.33
C HIS A 431 16.63 -17.48 -17.89
N GLN A 432 16.33 -16.66 -18.87
CA GLN A 432 15.02 -16.61 -19.53
C GLN A 432 15.13 -17.13 -20.96
N LYS A 433 14.20 -18.02 -21.31
CA LYS A 433 14.13 -18.67 -22.61
C LYS A 433 12.76 -18.41 -23.25
N LEU A 434 12.76 -17.97 -24.49
CA LEU A 434 11.55 -17.99 -25.31
C LEU A 434 11.29 -19.40 -25.76
N VAL A 435 10.15 -19.97 -25.38
CA VAL A 435 9.80 -21.36 -25.64
C VAL A 435 8.47 -21.47 -26.38
N ILE A 436 8.32 -22.56 -27.15
CA ILE A 436 7.08 -22.93 -27.83
C ILE A 436 6.71 -24.34 -27.42
N TYR A 437 5.45 -24.54 -27.07
CA TYR A 437 4.80 -25.82 -26.83
C TYR A 437 3.86 -26.14 -27.99
N ARG A 438 3.77 -27.41 -28.37
CA ARG A 438 2.72 -27.90 -29.27
C ARG A 438 1.45 -28.14 -28.44
N ILE A 439 0.38 -27.40 -28.70
CA ILE A 439 -0.88 -27.49 -27.93
C ILE A 439 -1.44 -28.91 -27.91
N ARG A 440 -1.36 -29.63 -29.05
CA ARG A 440 -1.78 -31.03 -29.12
C ARG A 440 -1.01 -31.92 -28.16
N ASP A 441 0.31 -31.75 -28.09
CA ASP A 441 1.16 -32.59 -27.24
C ASP A 441 0.97 -32.28 -25.76
N LEU A 442 0.79 -30.98 -25.40
CA LEU A 442 0.40 -30.55 -24.06
C LEU A 442 -0.93 -31.20 -23.60
N LEU A 443 -1.94 -31.25 -24.49
CA LEU A 443 -3.23 -31.88 -24.17
C LEU A 443 -3.13 -33.41 -24.05
N LEU A 444 -2.09 -34.03 -24.58
CA LEU A 444 -1.77 -35.44 -24.40
C LEU A 444 -0.87 -35.72 -23.19
N GLY A 445 -0.54 -34.66 -22.44
CA GLY A 445 0.25 -34.76 -21.18
C GLY A 445 1.77 -34.70 -21.42
N SER A 446 2.26 -34.31 -22.59
CA SER A 446 3.69 -34.00 -22.78
C SER A 446 4.02 -32.67 -22.13
N GLU A 447 5.22 -32.59 -21.52
CA GLU A 447 5.80 -31.36 -20.99
C GLU A 447 6.89 -30.80 -21.92
N ASP A 448 7.04 -31.38 -23.13
CA ASP A 448 8.09 -31.03 -24.08
C ASP A 448 7.86 -29.63 -24.66
N TYR A 449 8.92 -28.88 -24.79
CA TYR A 449 8.96 -27.57 -25.42
C TYR A 449 10.18 -27.39 -26.30
N GLU A 450 10.11 -26.55 -27.29
CA GLU A 450 11.22 -26.10 -28.09
C GLU A 450 11.72 -24.74 -27.60
N VAL A 451 13.04 -24.60 -27.38
CA VAL A 451 13.66 -23.29 -27.11
C VAL A 451 13.87 -22.60 -28.44
N ILE A 452 13.24 -21.46 -28.60
CA ILE A 452 13.33 -20.66 -29.80
C ILE A 452 14.50 -19.69 -29.73
N TYR A 453 14.66 -19.00 -28.56
CA TYR A 453 15.75 -18.06 -28.39
C TYR A 453 16.07 -17.79 -26.90
N GLU A 454 17.33 -17.39 -26.65
CA GLU A 454 17.82 -16.95 -25.35
C GLU A 454 18.61 -15.65 -25.55
N PHE A 455 18.34 -14.61 -24.76
CA PHE A 455 19.08 -13.36 -24.75
C PHE A 455 20.12 -13.31 -23.62
N GLU A 456 20.82 -14.41 -23.38
CA GLU A 456 21.76 -14.53 -22.27
C GLU A 456 21.10 -14.19 -20.91
N GLU A 457 21.62 -13.20 -20.20
CA GLU A 457 21.07 -12.73 -18.90
C GLU A 457 20.04 -11.61 -19.03
N ASN A 458 19.68 -11.22 -20.26
CA ASN A 458 18.76 -10.12 -20.48
C ASN A 458 17.31 -10.56 -20.43
N ALA A 459 16.48 -9.77 -19.76
CA ALA A 459 15.06 -10.04 -19.64
C ALA A 459 14.33 -9.94 -20.99
N LEU A 460 13.46 -10.92 -21.20
CA LEU A 460 12.53 -11.01 -22.31
C LEU A 460 11.13 -10.53 -21.88
N SER A 461 10.35 -9.94 -22.77
CA SER A 461 8.96 -9.67 -22.47
C SER A 461 8.05 -9.55 -23.69
N ASN A 462 6.79 -9.92 -23.49
CA ASN A 462 5.65 -9.69 -24.38
C ASN A 462 5.87 -10.22 -25.82
N PHE A 463 6.45 -11.42 -25.96
CA PHE A 463 6.58 -12.05 -27.26
C PHE A 463 5.24 -12.59 -27.75
N VAL A 464 4.85 -12.17 -28.95
CA VAL A 464 3.59 -12.52 -29.60
C VAL A 464 3.82 -12.97 -31.04
N PHE A 465 3.00 -13.89 -31.54
CA PHE A 465 3.08 -14.37 -32.91
C PHE A 465 2.76 -13.27 -33.93
N SER A 466 3.48 -13.27 -35.05
CA SER A 466 3.10 -12.52 -36.25
C SER A 466 1.80 -13.06 -36.84
N SER A 467 1.12 -12.28 -37.67
CA SER A 467 -0.14 -12.69 -38.31
C SER A 467 -0.03 -13.93 -39.22
N ASP A 468 1.20 -14.26 -39.66
CA ASP A 468 1.50 -15.43 -40.49
C ASP A 468 2.16 -16.57 -39.70
N ASP A 469 2.23 -16.44 -38.37
CA ASP A 469 2.83 -17.38 -37.42
C ASP A 469 4.30 -17.76 -37.69
N ARG A 470 5.03 -16.99 -38.53
CA ARG A 470 6.45 -17.25 -38.86
C ARG A 470 7.42 -16.60 -37.91
N TYR A 471 6.98 -15.56 -37.22
CA TYR A 471 7.81 -14.75 -36.32
C TYR A 471 7.16 -14.58 -34.95
N LEU A 472 8.01 -14.30 -33.95
CA LEU A 472 7.62 -13.78 -32.64
C LEU A 472 8.16 -12.35 -32.50
N TYR A 473 7.31 -11.38 -32.23
CA TYR A 473 7.68 -10.00 -31.88
C TYR A 473 7.63 -9.84 -30.38
N GLY A 474 8.68 -9.30 -29.78
CA GLY A 474 8.74 -9.04 -28.35
C GLY A 474 9.76 -7.98 -28.02
N THR A 475 10.06 -7.80 -26.74
CA THR A 475 11.07 -6.82 -26.30
C THR A 475 12.13 -7.49 -25.44
N SER A 476 13.34 -6.92 -25.49
CA SER A 476 14.46 -7.30 -24.64
C SER A 476 15.29 -6.09 -24.25
N TRP A 477 15.96 -6.18 -23.12
CA TRP A 477 16.91 -5.20 -22.61
C TRP A 477 18.35 -5.43 -23.10
N TYR A 478 18.56 -6.20 -24.16
CA TYR A 478 19.88 -6.61 -24.67
C TYR A 478 20.86 -5.42 -24.88
N THR A 479 20.35 -4.26 -25.31
CA THR A 479 21.12 -3.02 -25.45
C THR A 479 21.07 -2.12 -24.19
N GLY A 480 20.53 -2.61 -23.08
CA GLY A 480 20.20 -1.78 -21.91
C GLY A 480 18.99 -0.85 -22.13
N VAL A 481 18.40 -0.90 -23.33
CA VAL A 481 17.15 -0.20 -23.69
C VAL A 481 16.13 -1.26 -24.08
N SER A 482 14.86 -1.10 -23.64
CA SER A 482 13.78 -1.97 -24.10
C SER A 482 13.53 -1.72 -25.58
N ASN A 483 14.09 -2.56 -26.43
CA ASN A 483 13.93 -2.54 -27.89
C ASN A 483 13.09 -3.71 -28.37
N VAL A 484 12.38 -3.52 -29.50
CA VAL A 484 11.62 -4.57 -30.15
C VAL A 484 12.56 -5.46 -30.96
N PHE A 485 12.39 -6.76 -30.78
CA PHE A 485 13.06 -7.82 -31.55
C PHE A 485 12.01 -8.65 -32.32
N ARG A 486 12.42 -9.14 -33.46
CA ARG A 486 11.69 -10.13 -34.23
C ARG A 486 12.52 -11.41 -34.29
N ILE A 487 11.93 -12.55 -33.93
CA ILE A 487 12.60 -13.86 -33.95
C ILE A 487 11.88 -14.74 -34.95
N ASN A 488 12.62 -15.24 -35.92
CA ASN A 488 12.13 -16.23 -36.86
C ASN A 488 12.06 -17.60 -36.18
N ILE A 489 10.87 -18.22 -36.18
CA ILE A 489 10.61 -19.47 -35.44
C ILE A 489 11.39 -20.64 -36.06
N GLU A 490 11.50 -20.70 -37.38
CA GLU A 490 12.17 -21.80 -38.07
C GLU A 490 13.69 -21.66 -38.02
N SER A 491 14.24 -20.51 -38.42
CA SER A 491 15.69 -20.28 -38.45
C SER A 491 16.29 -19.91 -37.09
N ARG A 492 15.45 -19.54 -36.11
CA ARG A 492 15.84 -19.06 -34.77
C ARG A 492 16.74 -17.83 -34.79
N GLN A 493 16.70 -17.06 -35.86
CA GLN A 493 17.46 -15.82 -35.98
C GLN A 493 16.68 -14.67 -35.35
N ALA A 494 17.36 -13.87 -34.53
CA ALA A 494 16.84 -12.64 -33.95
C ALA A 494 17.26 -11.45 -34.81
N GLU A 495 16.32 -10.54 -35.03
CA GLU A 495 16.54 -9.27 -35.73
C GLU A 495 16.12 -8.12 -34.82
N LEU A 496 16.99 -7.11 -34.72
CA LEU A 496 16.66 -5.87 -34.00
C LEU A 496 15.76 -5.01 -34.86
N MET A 497 14.61 -4.60 -34.32
CA MET A 497 13.60 -3.83 -35.07
C MET A 497 13.61 -2.35 -34.71
N THR A 498 14.15 -1.97 -33.55
CA THR A 498 14.06 -0.59 -33.07
C THR A 498 15.34 -0.13 -32.41
N ASN A 499 15.58 1.19 -32.50
CA ASN A 499 16.47 1.95 -31.66
C ASN A 499 15.64 3.00 -30.91
N ALA A 500 15.26 2.72 -29.67
CA ALA A 500 14.41 3.55 -28.84
C ALA A 500 15.24 4.48 -27.96
N GLU A 501 14.79 5.74 -27.79
CA GLU A 501 15.45 6.68 -26.85
C GLU A 501 15.09 6.37 -25.39
N THR A 502 13.84 5.99 -25.14
CA THR A 502 13.33 5.64 -23.80
C THR A 502 13.12 4.15 -23.66
N GLY A 503 12.17 3.58 -24.39
CA GLY A 503 11.92 2.14 -24.50
C GLY A 503 10.56 1.87 -25.11
N PHE A 504 10.49 0.81 -25.90
CA PHE A 504 9.24 0.30 -26.47
C PHE A 504 8.80 -0.98 -25.75
N PHE A 505 7.49 -1.18 -25.69
CA PHE A 505 6.86 -2.31 -24.99
C PHE A 505 5.67 -2.84 -25.78
N ARG A 506 5.36 -4.14 -25.58
CA ARG A 506 4.13 -4.81 -26.04
C ARG A 506 3.85 -4.66 -27.52
N PRO A 507 4.76 -5.08 -28.39
CA PRO A 507 4.56 -5.00 -29.81
C PRO A 507 3.37 -5.86 -30.25
N LYS A 508 2.55 -5.32 -31.14
CA LYS A 508 1.43 -6.02 -31.81
C LYS A 508 1.41 -5.61 -33.27
N GLN A 509 1.29 -6.58 -34.17
CA GLN A 509 1.21 -6.30 -35.59
C GLN A 509 -0.14 -5.66 -35.94
N VAL A 510 -0.13 -4.52 -36.66
CA VAL A 510 -1.30 -3.79 -37.12
C VAL A 510 -1.53 -4.03 -38.61
N SER A 511 -0.44 -4.12 -39.36
CA SER A 511 -0.44 -4.42 -40.81
C SER A 511 0.84 -5.18 -41.15
N GLU A 512 1.01 -5.54 -42.42
CA GLU A 512 2.24 -6.18 -42.92
C GLU A 512 3.49 -5.32 -42.65
N ASP A 513 3.34 -3.98 -42.63
CA ASP A 513 4.43 -3.03 -42.53
C ASP A 513 4.51 -2.27 -41.19
N SER A 514 3.61 -2.53 -40.23
CA SER A 514 3.56 -1.72 -39.04
C SER A 514 3.21 -2.48 -37.76
N LEU A 515 3.87 -2.04 -36.64
CA LEU A 515 3.58 -2.50 -35.28
C LEU A 515 2.98 -1.37 -34.46
N LEU A 516 1.99 -1.72 -33.64
CA LEU A 516 1.62 -0.97 -32.44
C LEU A 516 2.63 -1.31 -31.36
N VAL A 517 3.19 -0.28 -30.72
CA VAL A 517 4.02 -0.40 -29.53
C VAL A 517 3.62 0.67 -28.52
N TYR A 518 4.08 0.53 -27.28
CA TYR A 518 3.93 1.54 -26.26
C TYR A 518 5.30 2.12 -25.94
N GLU A 519 5.49 3.41 -26.17
CA GLU A 519 6.70 4.12 -25.76
C GLU A 519 6.59 4.56 -24.31
N TYR A 520 7.67 4.42 -23.56
CA TYR A 520 7.72 4.84 -22.17
C TYR A 520 7.98 6.36 -22.05
N HIS A 521 7.11 7.05 -21.32
CA HIS A 521 7.20 8.47 -20.98
C HIS A 521 7.12 8.68 -19.47
N GLN A 522 7.50 9.87 -19.00
CA GLN A 522 7.41 10.22 -17.57
C GLN A 522 6.00 10.05 -16.97
N ASN A 523 4.95 10.18 -17.76
CA ASN A 523 3.54 10.03 -17.34
C ASN A 523 2.96 8.66 -17.71
N GLY A 524 3.79 7.72 -18.12
CA GLY A 524 3.39 6.35 -18.43
C GLY A 524 3.58 5.98 -19.90
N LEU A 525 2.92 4.92 -20.30
CA LEU A 525 3.03 4.33 -21.61
C LEU A 525 2.13 5.05 -22.63
N GLN A 526 2.68 5.40 -23.80
CA GLN A 526 1.96 6.06 -24.88
C GLN A 526 1.92 5.16 -26.11
N PRO A 527 0.74 4.82 -26.65
CA PRO A 527 0.62 3.98 -27.83
C PRO A 527 1.10 4.72 -29.08
N CYS A 528 1.93 4.07 -29.88
CA CYS A 528 2.41 4.59 -31.15
C CYS A 528 2.59 3.50 -32.20
N ILE A 529 2.60 3.90 -33.45
CA ILE A 529 2.84 3.03 -34.61
C ILE A 529 4.27 3.23 -35.08
N ILE A 530 4.97 2.11 -35.28
CA ILE A 530 6.33 2.05 -35.84
C ILE A 530 6.38 1.15 -37.07
N PRO A 531 7.34 1.36 -38.02
CA PRO A 531 7.48 0.46 -39.17
C PRO A 531 8.09 -0.88 -38.78
N ILE A 532 7.69 -1.95 -39.47
CA ILE A 532 8.34 -3.27 -39.45
C ILE A 532 9.54 -3.24 -40.39
N ARG A 533 10.68 -2.80 -39.86
CA ARG A 533 11.92 -2.74 -40.60
C ARG A 533 13.10 -3.07 -39.69
N PRO A 534 13.78 -4.21 -39.93
CA PRO A 534 15.02 -4.49 -39.21
C PRO A 534 16.02 -3.36 -39.35
N ILE A 535 16.72 -3.06 -38.26
CA ILE A 535 17.84 -2.11 -38.25
C ILE A 535 19.15 -2.87 -38.13
N GLU A 536 20.22 -2.28 -38.66
CA GLU A 536 21.51 -2.96 -38.70
C GLU A 536 22.14 -3.04 -37.33
N ASP A 537 22.05 -1.97 -36.53
CA ASP A 537 22.67 -1.89 -35.22
C ASP A 537 22.03 -0.80 -34.34
N ALA A 538 22.28 -0.89 -33.03
CA ALA A 538 21.99 0.13 -32.02
C ALA A 538 23.02 0.06 -30.91
N ASN A 539 23.46 1.22 -30.41
CA ASN A 539 24.41 1.27 -29.31
C ASN A 539 23.79 0.78 -28.00
N ALA A 540 24.55 0.02 -27.26
CA ALA A 540 24.24 -0.26 -25.87
C ALA A 540 24.47 1.00 -25.03
N VAL A 541 23.57 1.21 -24.04
CA VAL A 541 23.75 2.23 -23.01
C VAL A 541 24.64 1.71 -21.90
N GLU A 542 25.29 2.64 -21.21
CA GLU A 542 26.04 2.33 -20.01
C GLU A 542 25.10 2.24 -18.80
N LEU A 543 25.23 1.19 -18.02
CA LEU A 543 24.44 1.00 -16.81
C LEU A 543 25.22 1.48 -15.58
N LEU A 544 24.57 2.18 -14.65
CA LEU A 544 25.24 2.61 -13.41
C LEU A 544 25.81 1.42 -12.62
N GLY A 545 25.15 0.27 -12.68
CA GLY A 545 25.66 -0.97 -12.08
C GLY A 545 26.99 -1.44 -12.66
N GLN A 546 27.24 -1.21 -13.94
CA GLN A 546 28.55 -1.50 -14.55
C GLN A 546 29.65 -0.65 -13.91
N LEU A 547 29.39 0.65 -13.71
CA LEU A 547 30.33 1.55 -13.01
C LEU A 547 30.59 1.10 -11.56
N VAL A 548 29.56 0.57 -10.89
CA VAL A 548 29.72 0.00 -9.54
C VAL A 548 30.66 -1.20 -9.60
N TYR A 549 30.44 -2.11 -10.54
CA TYR A 549 31.28 -3.31 -10.72
C TYR A 549 32.74 -2.94 -11.05
N GLU A 550 32.95 -2.06 -11.99
CA GLU A 550 34.29 -1.61 -12.41
C GLU A 550 35.08 -0.97 -11.27
N THR A 551 34.41 -0.15 -10.45
CA THR A 551 35.05 0.52 -9.30
C THR A 551 35.14 -0.33 -8.06
N ASN A 552 34.32 -1.36 -7.92
CA ASN A 552 34.27 -2.27 -6.77
C ASN A 552 34.12 -3.74 -7.23
N PRO A 553 35.13 -4.37 -7.84
CA PRO A 553 35.01 -5.75 -8.33
C PRO A 553 34.64 -6.77 -7.24
N VAL A 554 34.89 -6.45 -5.97
CA VAL A 554 34.54 -7.30 -4.82
C VAL A 554 33.05 -7.64 -4.74
N VAL A 555 32.16 -6.88 -5.42
CA VAL A 555 30.70 -7.16 -5.40
C VAL A 555 30.38 -8.47 -6.15
N GLU A 556 31.24 -8.95 -7.03
CA GLU A 556 31.12 -10.25 -7.70
C GLU A 556 31.20 -11.41 -6.71
N ASP A 557 32.06 -11.28 -5.70
CA ASP A 557 32.22 -12.30 -4.63
C ASP A 557 30.99 -12.39 -3.70
N TRP A 558 30.01 -11.47 -3.83
CA TRP A 558 28.80 -11.49 -3.01
C TRP A 558 27.74 -12.44 -3.52
N MET A 559 27.91 -12.99 -4.72
CA MET A 559 26.99 -13.97 -5.27
C MET A 559 26.82 -15.16 -4.34
N LEU A 560 25.60 -15.46 -3.95
CA LEU A 560 25.30 -16.58 -3.08
C LEU A 560 25.36 -17.92 -3.82
N PRO A 561 25.85 -18.99 -3.15
CA PRO A 561 25.75 -20.32 -3.71
C PRO A 561 24.28 -20.76 -3.81
N PRO A 562 23.95 -21.74 -4.66
CA PRO A 562 22.58 -22.26 -4.75
C PRO A 562 22.05 -22.71 -3.38
N PRO A 563 20.80 -22.38 -3.01
CA PRO A 563 20.22 -22.77 -1.72
C PRO A 563 20.19 -24.27 -1.46
N SER A 564 20.27 -25.10 -2.53
CA SER A 564 20.32 -26.55 -2.44
C SER A 564 21.54 -27.07 -1.69
N LYS A 565 22.63 -26.29 -1.60
CA LYS A 565 23.84 -26.65 -0.83
C LYS A 565 23.62 -26.56 0.70
N ILE A 566 22.56 -25.89 1.18
CA ILE A 566 22.25 -25.81 2.59
C ILE A 566 21.56 -27.09 3.05
N ASN A 567 22.17 -27.80 4.00
CA ASN A 567 21.53 -28.96 4.63
C ASN A 567 20.58 -28.52 5.72
N ILE A 568 19.29 -28.37 5.38
CA ILE A 568 18.26 -27.89 6.32
C ILE A 568 17.97 -28.92 7.43
N ASP A 569 18.13 -30.20 7.18
CA ASP A 569 17.83 -31.23 8.18
C ASP A 569 18.81 -31.19 9.36
N SER A 570 20.05 -30.73 9.13
CA SER A 570 21.04 -30.53 10.21
C SER A 570 20.74 -29.30 11.06
N LEU A 571 19.92 -28.37 10.57
CA LEU A 571 19.55 -27.12 11.23
C LEU A 571 18.20 -27.20 11.90
N LYS A 572 17.39 -28.19 11.58
CA LYS A 572 16.03 -28.34 12.12
C LYS A 572 16.09 -28.76 13.58
N THR A 573 15.61 -27.90 14.47
CA THR A 573 15.57 -28.14 15.93
C THR A 573 14.22 -28.67 16.40
N PHE A 574 13.12 -28.26 15.77
CA PHE A 574 11.75 -28.58 16.16
C PHE A 574 10.79 -28.53 14.98
N GLU A 575 9.76 -29.37 15.02
CA GLU A 575 8.60 -29.29 14.14
C GLU A 575 7.33 -29.49 14.96
N GLY A 576 6.32 -28.65 14.73
CA GLY A 576 5.06 -28.74 15.51
C GLY A 576 4.03 -27.73 15.08
N ARG A 577 2.87 -27.78 15.74
CA ARG A 577 1.80 -26.79 15.53
C ARG A 577 2.10 -25.51 16.31
N TYR A 578 1.95 -24.37 15.68
CA TYR A 578 1.99 -23.09 16.35
C TYR A 578 0.86 -22.95 17.37
N ARG A 579 1.22 -22.58 18.61
CA ARG A 579 0.26 -22.41 19.72
C ARG A 579 0.37 -20.99 20.26
N PRO A 580 -0.44 -20.05 19.78
CA PRO A 580 -0.29 -18.63 20.11
C PRO A 580 -0.28 -18.31 21.61
N PHE A 581 -1.01 -19.06 22.44
CA PHE A 581 -1.01 -18.87 23.90
C PHE A 581 0.32 -19.21 24.55
N SER A 582 0.97 -20.30 24.14
CA SER A 582 2.28 -20.69 24.70
C SER A 582 3.42 -19.82 24.15
N GLU A 583 3.19 -19.14 23.03
CA GLU A 583 4.16 -18.27 22.39
C GLU A 583 4.01 -16.79 22.79
N MET A 584 3.08 -16.47 23.68
CA MET A 584 2.94 -15.11 24.18
C MET A 584 4.15 -14.73 25.02
N ARG A 585 4.86 -13.69 24.61
CA ARG A 585 6.10 -13.22 25.21
C ARG A 585 5.94 -11.79 25.71
N PHE A 586 6.72 -11.43 26.71
CA PHE A 586 6.84 -10.04 27.16
C PHE A 586 7.57 -9.23 26.07
N ALA A 587 6.87 -8.23 25.50
CA ALA A 587 7.37 -7.44 24.39
C ALA A 587 8.06 -6.15 24.86
N SER A 588 7.48 -5.42 25.81
CA SER A 588 8.06 -4.19 26.34
C SER A 588 7.29 -3.66 27.56
N ALA A 589 7.97 -2.82 28.36
CA ALA A 589 7.32 -2.00 29.38
C ALA A 589 7.93 -0.61 29.39
N TYR A 590 7.10 0.42 29.59
CA TYR A 590 7.58 1.80 29.56
C TYR A 590 6.70 2.73 30.42
N PRO A 591 7.28 3.86 30.90
CA PRO A 591 6.53 4.86 31.64
C PRO A 591 5.54 5.58 30.71
N ILE A 592 4.40 5.96 31.27
CA ILE A 592 3.35 6.71 30.60
C ILE A 592 2.96 7.95 31.38
N ILE A 593 2.43 8.94 30.65
CA ILE A 593 1.76 10.11 31.21
C ILE A 593 0.39 10.14 30.56
N GLU A 594 -0.66 10.23 31.36
CA GLU A 594 -2.05 10.28 30.90
C GLU A 594 -2.79 11.43 31.57
N GLY A 595 -3.96 11.80 31.08
CA GLY A 595 -4.88 12.73 31.71
C GLY A 595 -6.07 11.99 32.31
N TYR A 596 -6.49 12.37 33.49
CA TYR A 596 -7.74 11.93 34.08
C TYR A 596 -8.52 13.17 34.51
N LYS A 597 -9.62 13.44 33.84
CA LYS A 597 -10.31 14.73 33.96
C LYS A 597 -9.28 15.84 33.65
N ASP A 598 -8.94 16.69 34.62
CA ASP A 598 -7.98 17.78 34.47
C ASP A 598 -6.67 17.53 35.24
N PHE A 599 -6.46 16.31 35.72
CA PHE A 599 -5.28 15.89 36.47
C PHE A 599 -4.36 15.01 35.62
N ALA A 600 -3.07 15.15 35.83
CA ALA A 600 -2.09 14.22 35.26
C ALA A 600 -2.07 12.89 36.02
N ALA A 601 -1.87 11.82 35.27
CA ALA A 601 -1.63 10.49 35.78
C ALA A 601 -0.30 9.96 35.27
N PHE A 602 0.52 9.41 36.15
CA PHE A 602 1.84 8.84 35.85
C PHE A 602 1.84 7.36 36.15
N GLY A 603 2.36 6.57 35.23
CA GLY A 603 2.31 5.12 35.37
C GLY A 603 3.22 4.34 34.45
N TYR A 604 2.87 3.08 34.29
CA TYR A 604 3.57 2.14 33.45
C TYR A 604 2.59 1.34 32.57
N ARG A 605 3.04 1.02 31.34
CA ARG A 605 2.34 0.12 30.42
C ARG A 605 3.23 -1.10 30.16
N PHE A 606 2.63 -2.28 30.22
CA PHE A 606 3.26 -3.57 29.97
C PHE A 606 2.59 -4.17 28.73
N ASN A 607 3.39 -4.63 27.78
CA ASN A 607 2.93 -5.22 26.53
C ASN A 607 3.42 -6.65 26.41
N PHE A 608 2.49 -7.55 26.07
CA PHE A 608 2.76 -8.94 25.76
C PHE A 608 2.15 -9.25 24.39
N GLN A 609 2.85 -10.01 23.58
CA GLN A 609 2.40 -10.36 22.23
C GLN A 609 3.04 -11.68 21.79
N ASP A 610 2.35 -12.46 20.99
CA ASP A 610 2.94 -13.57 20.27
C ASP A 610 3.65 -13.08 18.98
N PRO A 611 4.64 -13.80 18.44
CA PRO A 611 5.38 -13.38 17.25
C PRO A 611 4.51 -13.14 16.01
N SER A 612 3.38 -13.84 15.88
CA SER A 612 2.46 -13.68 14.75
C SER A 612 1.43 -12.54 14.92
N ALA A 613 1.46 -11.82 16.04
CA ALA A 613 0.52 -10.74 16.41
C ALA A 613 -0.97 -11.16 16.44
N LEU A 614 -1.27 -12.45 16.60
CA LEU A 614 -2.63 -12.98 16.73
C LEU A 614 -3.20 -12.76 18.12
N HIS A 615 -2.32 -12.71 19.12
CA HIS A 615 -2.65 -12.44 20.50
C HIS A 615 -1.85 -11.23 20.99
N SER A 616 -2.50 -10.36 21.75
CA SER A 616 -1.81 -9.28 22.45
C SER A 616 -2.52 -8.96 23.77
N LEU A 617 -1.73 -8.64 24.78
CA LEU A 617 -2.19 -8.17 26.07
C LEU A 617 -1.45 -6.87 26.41
N LYS A 618 -2.21 -5.82 26.70
CA LYS A 618 -1.69 -4.55 27.22
C LYS A 618 -2.24 -4.34 28.63
N LEU A 619 -1.38 -4.08 29.57
CA LEU A 619 -1.74 -3.71 30.93
C LEU A 619 -1.17 -2.34 31.23
N THR A 620 -2.02 -1.41 31.64
CA THR A 620 -1.65 -0.04 32.02
C THR A 620 -2.07 0.20 33.46
N VAL A 621 -1.18 0.77 34.26
CA VAL A 621 -1.47 1.19 35.63
C VAL A 621 -0.88 2.56 35.83
N SER A 622 -1.68 3.53 36.31
CA SER A 622 -1.20 4.89 36.61
C SER A 622 -1.85 5.47 37.86
N TYR A 623 -1.23 6.53 38.37
CA TYR A 623 -1.66 7.24 39.55
C TYR A 623 -1.66 8.75 39.33
N SER A 624 -2.74 9.42 39.72
CA SER A 624 -2.85 10.88 39.71
C SER A 624 -2.48 11.47 41.08
N PRO A 625 -1.33 12.12 41.20
CA PRO A 625 -1.03 12.99 42.33
C PRO A 625 -1.89 14.28 42.24
N GLU A 626 -1.83 15.14 43.23
CA GLU A 626 -2.57 16.44 43.21
C GLU A 626 -1.92 17.48 42.29
N LEU A 627 -1.43 17.08 41.14
CA LEU A 627 -0.83 17.96 40.12
C LEU A 627 -1.89 18.24 39.02
N THR A 628 -2.33 19.51 38.95
CA THR A 628 -3.19 19.95 37.81
C THR A 628 -2.32 20.58 36.73
N PHE A 629 -2.66 20.37 35.46
CA PHE A 629 -2.01 21.04 34.33
C PHE A 629 -2.81 22.25 33.82
N ALA A 630 -4.00 22.47 34.36
CA ALA A 630 -4.78 23.67 34.02
C ALA A 630 -4.30 24.87 34.82
N ASP A 631 -4.09 26.02 34.19
CA ASP A 631 -4.16 27.34 34.82
C ASP A 631 -5.62 27.55 35.29
N LEU A 632 -6.03 26.77 36.25
CA LEU A 632 -7.38 26.86 36.81
C LEU A 632 -7.50 28.16 37.57
N ASN A 633 -8.52 28.89 37.24
CA ASN A 633 -9.00 29.96 38.12
C ASN A 633 -9.04 29.42 39.56
N PRO A 634 -8.43 30.06 40.54
CA PRO A 634 -8.47 29.58 41.93
C PRO A 634 -9.89 29.34 42.47
N GLU A 635 -10.93 29.96 41.89
CA GLU A 635 -12.33 29.76 42.22
C GLU A 635 -12.93 28.44 41.67
N GLU A 636 -12.30 27.76 40.69
CA GLU A 636 -12.73 26.47 40.13
C GLU A 636 -12.04 25.24 40.75
N ILE A 637 -11.09 25.46 41.68
CA ILE A 637 -10.35 24.39 42.41
C ILE A 637 -11.18 23.84 43.58
N ASP A 638 -12.48 23.66 43.41
CA ASP A 638 -13.28 23.04 44.46
C ASP A 638 -13.37 21.50 44.39
N SER A 639 -12.58 20.85 43.51
CA SER A 639 -12.56 19.42 43.45
C SER A 639 -11.15 18.83 43.59
N VAL A 640 -10.73 18.64 44.82
CA VAL A 640 -9.66 17.68 45.12
C VAL A 640 -10.09 16.31 44.60
N LEU A 641 -9.27 15.70 43.74
CA LEU A 641 -9.59 14.38 43.17
C LEU A 641 -9.79 13.37 44.34
N PRO A 642 -10.98 12.74 44.47
CA PRO A 642 -11.23 11.76 45.52
C PRO A 642 -10.16 10.65 45.51
N SER A 643 -9.73 10.19 46.69
CA SER A 643 -8.68 9.17 46.83
C SER A 643 -8.98 7.90 46.00
N LYS A 644 -10.25 7.53 45.88
CA LYS A 644 -10.70 6.39 45.03
C LYS A 644 -10.46 6.60 43.55
N GLN A 645 -10.38 7.84 43.06
CA GLN A 645 -10.20 8.18 41.66
C GLN A 645 -8.76 8.46 41.26
N ARG A 646 -7.79 8.31 42.18
CA ARG A 646 -6.37 8.55 41.92
C ARG A 646 -5.65 7.38 41.28
N ILE A 647 -6.19 6.16 41.38
CA ILE A 647 -5.61 4.96 40.78
C ILE A 647 -6.37 4.67 39.50
N HIS A 648 -5.62 4.43 38.43
CA HIS A 648 -6.14 4.11 37.11
C HIS A 648 -5.55 2.80 36.64
N ALA A 649 -6.39 1.94 36.05
CA ALA A 649 -5.95 0.68 35.47
C ALA A 649 -6.71 0.42 34.17
N ASN A 650 -6.01 -0.10 33.16
CA ASN A 650 -6.61 -0.56 31.93
C ASN A 650 -5.94 -1.82 31.44
N LEU A 651 -6.73 -2.83 31.10
CA LEU A 651 -6.29 -4.09 30.53
C LEU A 651 -7.00 -4.29 29.21
N GLU A 652 -6.23 -4.46 28.12
CA GLU A 652 -6.73 -4.81 26.79
C GLU A 652 -6.18 -6.15 26.38
N TYR A 653 -7.05 -7.09 26.06
CA TYR A 653 -6.68 -8.39 25.52
C TYR A 653 -7.34 -8.61 24.17
N ARG A 654 -6.55 -8.98 23.17
CA ARG A 654 -6.99 -9.29 21.79
C ARG A 654 -6.65 -10.74 21.47
N LEU A 655 -7.64 -11.42 20.87
CA LEU A 655 -7.51 -12.79 20.41
C LEU A 655 -8.31 -12.91 19.09
N TRP A 656 -7.63 -12.83 17.93
CA TRP A 656 -8.28 -12.84 16.61
C TRP A 656 -9.39 -11.79 16.50
N GLY A 657 -10.65 -12.23 16.33
CA GLY A 657 -11.83 -11.34 16.30
C GLY A 657 -12.34 -10.88 17.66
N TRP A 658 -11.84 -11.44 18.77
CA TRP A 658 -12.25 -11.09 20.11
C TRP A 658 -11.39 -9.97 20.70
N ARG A 659 -12.05 -9.06 21.39
CA ARG A 659 -11.39 -8.02 22.21
C ARG A 659 -12.06 -7.96 23.57
N PHE A 660 -11.28 -8.09 24.61
CA PHE A 660 -11.69 -7.90 25.98
C PHE A 660 -11.00 -6.67 26.55
N ASN A 661 -11.75 -5.77 27.15
CA ASN A 661 -11.19 -4.61 27.83
C ASN A 661 -11.79 -4.52 29.25
N ALA A 662 -10.92 -4.29 30.23
CA ALA A 662 -11.29 -4.03 31.61
C ALA A 662 -10.59 -2.76 32.07
N SER A 663 -11.33 -1.82 32.66
CA SER A 663 -10.76 -0.57 33.14
C SER A 663 -11.33 -0.17 34.50
N TYR A 664 -10.50 0.52 35.25
CA TYR A 664 -10.88 1.20 36.50
C TYR A 664 -10.36 2.63 36.46
N ASN A 665 -11.27 3.61 36.63
CA ASN A 665 -10.99 5.04 36.47
C ASN A 665 -10.16 5.30 35.21
N LYS A 666 -10.71 4.92 34.04
CA LYS A 666 -9.98 5.01 32.76
C LYS A 666 -9.40 6.41 32.56
N SER A 667 -8.10 6.49 32.33
CA SER A 667 -7.35 7.67 31.89
C SER A 667 -7.02 7.63 30.40
N ASP A 668 -6.66 8.76 29.82
CA ASP A 668 -6.26 8.87 28.42
C ASP A 668 -5.24 10.01 28.25
N PHE A 669 -4.16 9.78 27.49
CA PHE A 669 -3.14 10.81 27.26
C PHE A 669 -3.73 12.12 26.71
N TYR A 670 -4.69 12.02 25.80
CA TYR A 670 -5.26 13.16 25.08
C TYR A 670 -6.21 14.02 25.93
N ASP A 671 -6.62 13.53 27.08
CA ASP A 671 -7.38 14.33 28.06
C ASP A 671 -6.55 15.45 28.70
N LEU A 672 -5.22 15.44 28.50
CA LEU A 672 -4.36 16.59 28.82
C LEU A 672 -4.56 17.78 27.87
N PHE A 673 -5.19 17.58 26.71
CA PHE A 673 -5.24 18.55 25.61
C PHE A 673 -6.65 18.76 25.05
N GLY A 674 -7.32 19.78 25.48
CA GLY A 674 -8.57 20.23 24.89
C GLY A 674 -9.86 19.76 25.58
N PRO A 675 -10.99 20.11 25.03
CA PRO A 675 -12.29 20.05 25.71
C PRO A 675 -12.90 18.65 25.76
N THR A 676 -12.46 17.73 24.90
CA THR A 676 -13.07 16.40 24.81
C THR A 676 -12.35 15.42 25.73
N LYS A 677 -13.07 14.87 26.73
CA LYS A 677 -12.50 13.93 27.70
C LYS A 677 -13.00 12.51 27.45
N VAL A 678 -12.07 11.57 27.40
CA VAL A 678 -12.35 10.12 27.28
C VAL A 678 -12.21 9.40 28.63
N SER A 679 -11.59 10.06 29.62
CA SER A 679 -11.50 9.56 30.99
C SER A 679 -12.86 9.29 31.60
N ARG A 680 -12.96 8.22 32.38
CA ARG A 680 -14.23 7.81 33.03
C ARG A 680 -13.95 7.31 34.42
N ALA A 681 -14.74 7.80 35.39
CA ALA A 681 -14.77 7.26 36.74
C ALA A 681 -15.38 5.86 36.78
N GLY A 682 -15.03 5.09 37.78
CA GLY A 682 -15.60 3.78 38.02
C GLY A 682 -14.94 2.67 37.19
N TYR A 683 -15.60 1.51 37.12
CA TYR A 683 -15.09 0.36 36.41
C TYR A 683 -15.90 0.08 35.15
N ALA A 684 -15.24 -0.51 34.15
CA ALA A 684 -15.88 -0.95 32.93
C ALA A 684 -15.26 -2.28 32.46
N PHE A 685 -16.14 -3.16 31.98
CA PHE A 685 -15.78 -4.40 31.29
C PHE A 685 -16.46 -4.43 29.95
N THR A 686 -15.74 -4.66 28.87
CA THR A 686 -16.31 -4.80 27.53
C THR A 686 -15.77 -6.02 26.84
N LEU A 687 -16.66 -6.76 26.17
CA LEU A 687 -16.32 -7.87 25.32
C LEU A 687 -16.86 -7.61 23.91
N ARG A 688 -15.98 -7.60 22.92
CA ARG A 688 -16.33 -7.39 21.51
C ARG A 688 -15.89 -8.58 20.68
N TYR A 689 -16.76 -8.99 19.77
CA TYR A 689 -16.44 -9.91 18.68
C TYR A 689 -16.68 -9.25 17.34
N GLN A 690 -15.68 -9.29 16.48
CA GLN A 690 -15.74 -8.74 15.12
C GLN A 690 -15.40 -9.82 14.10
N LYS A 691 -16.13 -9.85 12.99
CA LYS A 691 -15.87 -10.78 11.89
C LYS A 691 -16.03 -10.07 10.55
N VAL A 692 -15.06 -10.28 9.67
CA VAL A 692 -15.18 -9.91 8.26
C VAL A 692 -16.01 -10.98 7.57
N LEU A 693 -17.15 -10.58 6.98
CA LEU A 693 -18.07 -11.47 6.25
C LEU A 693 -17.66 -11.60 4.79
N ARG A 694 -17.18 -10.50 4.23
CA ARG A 694 -16.76 -10.43 2.85
C ARG A 694 -15.59 -9.45 2.71
N HIS A 695 -14.51 -9.94 2.14
CA HIS A 695 -13.36 -9.13 1.77
C HIS A 695 -13.11 -9.35 0.28
N PHE A 696 -13.81 -8.60 -0.57
CA PHE A 696 -13.83 -8.75 -2.02
C PHE A 696 -13.69 -7.36 -2.65
N ARG A 697 -12.50 -6.82 -2.58
CA ARG A 697 -12.22 -5.43 -3.01
C ARG A 697 -12.81 -5.12 -4.39
N PRO A 698 -13.38 -3.94 -4.57
CA PRO A 698 -13.51 -2.83 -3.62
C PRO A 698 -14.64 -2.99 -2.60
N THR A 699 -15.30 -4.14 -2.52
CA THR A 699 -16.40 -4.41 -1.59
C THR A 699 -15.88 -5.09 -0.32
N THR A 700 -16.20 -4.53 0.84
CA THR A 700 -15.99 -5.17 2.13
C THR A 700 -17.28 -5.19 2.93
N MET A 701 -17.45 -6.22 3.75
CA MET A 701 -18.58 -6.37 4.69
C MET A 701 -18.04 -6.93 5.98
N ASP A 702 -18.37 -6.31 7.08
CA ASP A 702 -18.03 -6.81 8.41
C ASP A 702 -19.16 -6.53 9.40
N PHE A 703 -19.13 -7.25 10.51
CA PHE A 703 -20.01 -6.97 11.63
C PHE A 703 -19.24 -7.08 12.94
N PHE A 704 -19.74 -6.42 13.95
CA PHE A 704 -19.32 -6.67 15.32
C PHE A 704 -20.51 -6.66 16.28
N ILE A 705 -20.33 -7.38 17.38
CA ILE A 705 -21.19 -7.31 18.56
C ILE A 705 -20.33 -7.00 19.76
N GLN A 706 -20.85 -6.19 20.67
CA GLN A 706 -20.16 -5.82 21.89
C GLN A 706 -21.14 -5.80 23.06
N ALA A 707 -20.74 -6.38 24.18
CA ALA A 707 -21.42 -6.22 25.46
C ALA A 707 -20.51 -5.44 26.43
N GLY A 708 -21.11 -4.62 27.27
CA GLY A 708 -20.39 -3.83 28.26
C GLY A 708 -21.11 -3.82 29.61
N ALA A 709 -20.35 -3.79 30.69
CA ALA A 709 -20.83 -3.57 32.05
C ALA A 709 -20.03 -2.42 32.67
N TYR A 710 -20.73 -1.46 33.23
CA TYR A 710 -20.17 -0.26 33.83
C TYR A 710 -20.69 -0.08 35.24
N GLY A 711 -19.83 0.40 36.13
CA GLY A 711 -20.21 0.73 37.49
C GLY A 711 -19.49 1.97 38.01
N ASP A 712 -20.13 2.62 38.99
CA ASP A 712 -19.70 3.91 39.56
C ASP A 712 -19.48 5.03 38.51
N LEU A 713 -20.29 5.02 37.44
CA LEU A 713 -20.24 6.03 36.39
C LEU A 713 -20.73 7.41 36.87
N GLU A 714 -20.06 8.45 36.40
CA GLU A 714 -20.46 9.87 36.57
C GLU A 714 -21.03 10.42 35.26
N LYS A 715 -20.50 9.99 34.12
CA LYS A 715 -20.88 10.44 32.76
C LYS A 715 -21.21 9.26 31.86
N LEU A 716 -22.04 9.49 30.84
CA LEU A 716 -22.36 8.44 29.85
C LEU A 716 -21.12 8.00 29.08
N PRO A 717 -20.96 6.69 28.80
CA PRO A 717 -19.77 6.16 28.15
C PRO A 717 -19.46 6.77 26.78
N SER A 718 -20.50 7.17 26.05
CA SER A 718 -20.40 7.70 24.68
C SER A 718 -20.46 9.22 24.58
N TYR A 719 -20.79 9.92 25.67
CA TYR A 719 -20.98 11.38 25.71
C TYR A 719 -20.18 12.01 26.83
N GLN A 720 -19.43 13.05 26.50
CA GLN A 720 -18.44 13.60 27.45
C GLN A 720 -19.04 14.50 28.52
N ASN A 721 -20.03 15.27 28.16
CA ASN A 721 -20.64 16.29 29.04
C ASN A 721 -22.03 15.88 29.55
N VAL A 722 -22.46 14.64 29.23
CA VAL A 722 -23.77 14.18 29.66
C VAL A 722 -23.60 13.30 30.91
N GLU A 723 -24.20 13.74 32.02
CA GLU A 723 -24.16 12.99 33.27
C GLU A 723 -24.88 11.64 33.13
N ALA A 724 -24.32 10.61 33.76
CA ALA A 724 -24.96 9.31 33.83
C ALA A 724 -26.06 9.36 34.92
N PRO A 725 -27.34 9.13 34.59
CA PRO A 725 -28.42 9.14 35.58
C PRO A 725 -28.36 7.97 36.54
N TYR A 726 -27.58 6.93 36.23
CA TYR A 726 -27.40 5.72 37.03
C TYR A 726 -25.93 5.37 37.13
N LYS A 727 -25.51 4.94 38.32
CA LYS A 727 -24.11 4.54 38.59
C LYS A 727 -23.74 3.25 37.88
N ASN A 728 -24.67 2.32 37.77
CA ASN A 728 -24.46 1.00 37.15
C ASN A 728 -25.32 0.86 35.91
N MET A 729 -24.71 0.39 34.82
CA MET A 729 -25.44 0.11 33.58
C MET A 729 -24.72 -0.98 32.77
N TYR A 730 -25.49 -1.63 31.92
CA TYR A 730 -25.00 -2.55 30.90
C TYR A 730 -25.25 -1.95 29.52
N THR A 731 -24.43 -2.33 28.57
CA THR A 731 -24.58 -1.91 27.18
C THR A 731 -24.51 -3.10 26.25
N ALA A 732 -25.25 -3.03 25.15
CA ALA A 732 -25.20 -3.98 24.06
C ALA A 732 -25.18 -3.23 22.73
N THR A 733 -24.18 -3.49 21.90
CA THR A 733 -24.02 -2.88 20.58
C THR A 733 -23.90 -3.95 19.53
N ALA A 734 -24.59 -3.80 18.41
CA ALA A 734 -24.39 -4.61 17.22
C ALA A 734 -24.24 -3.64 16.03
N SER A 735 -23.29 -3.92 15.16
CA SER A 735 -23.02 -3.09 13.97
C SER A 735 -22.76 -3.97 12.77
N PHE A 736 -23.33 -3.58 11.64
CA PHE A 736 -23.04 -4.12 10.32
C PHE A 736 -22.53 -2.99 9.45
N HIS A 737 -21.44 -3.25 8.77
CA HIS A 737 -20.80 -2.32 7.87
C HIS A 737 -20.63 -2.93 6.47
N TYR A 738 -20.98 -2.15 5.46
CA TYR A 738 -20.78 -2.45 4.05
C TYR A 738 -20.06 -1.28 3.40
N SER A 739 -19.02 -1.55 2.63
CA SER A 739 -18.39 -0.53 1.81
C SER A 739 -18.07 -1.04 0.41
N HIS A 740 -18.20 -0.14 -0.57
CA HIS A 740 -17.74 -0.31 -1.94
C HIS A 740 -17.05 0.98 -2.39
N LEU A 741 -15.77 1.10 -2.08
CA LEU A 741 -15.02 2.35 -2.21
C LEU A 741 -13.85 2.18 -3.18
N ARG A 742 -13.69 3.15 -4.09
CA ARG A 742 -12.64 3.16 -5.12
C ARG A 742 -11.82 4.44 -5.05
N LYS A 743 -10.55 4.32 -5.38
CA LYS A 743 -9.63 5.46 -5.49
C LYS A 743 -8.71 5.31 -6.71
N SER A 744 -8.31 6.45 -7.29
CA SER A 744 -7.29 6.50 -8.34
C SER A 744 -5.87 6.45 -7.76
N ILE A 745 -4.87 6.30 -8.62
CA ILE A 745 -3.46 6.32 -8.21
C ILE A 745 -3.18 7.62 -7.45
N GLY A 746 -2.51 7.50 -6.32
CA GLY A 746 -2.07 8.62 -5.48
C GLY A 746 -3.19 9.39 -4.78
N ALA A 747 -4.43 8.98 -4.86
CA ALA A 747 -5.50 9.56 -4.08
C ALA A 747 -5.27 9.33 -2.58
N ILE A 748 -5.49 10.35 -1.77
CA ILE A 748 -5.29 10.27 -0.32
C ILE A 748 -6.43 9.55 0.40
N GLU A 749 -7.65 9.69 -0.11
CA GLU A 749 -8.87 9.03 0.39
C GLU A 749 -9.67 8.39 -0.76
N PRO A 750 -10.67 7.55 -0.47
CA PRO A 750 -11.63 7.08 -1.48
C PRO A 750 -12.28 8.26 -2.22
N GLU A 751 -12.42 8.11 -3.54
CA GLU A 751 -12.91 9.17 -4.43
C GLU A 751 -14.30 8.89 -4.98
N GLN A 752 -14.73 7.65 -4.95
CA GLN A 752 -16.04 7.23 -5.43
C GLN A 752 -16.52 5.98 -4.72
N GLY A 753 -17.81 5.91 -4.47
CA GLY A 753 -18.44 4.68 -4.00
C GLY A 753 -19.60 4.91 -3.05
N PHE A 754 -19.94 3.85 -2.36
CA PHE A 754 -21.00 3.77 -1.38
C PHE A 754 -20.50 3.08 -0.12
N GLU A 755 -20.83 3.64 1.03
CA GLU A 755 -20.58 3.07 2.34
C GLU A 755 -21.87 3.12 3.15
N TRP A 756 -22.17 2.04 3.86
CA TRP A 756 -23.35 1.93 4.71
C TRP A 756 -23.00 1.25 6.02
N THR A 757 -23.35 1.90 7.11
CA THR A 757 -23.24 1.37 8.46
C THR A 757 -24.59 1.43 9.13
N ILE A 758 -25.09 0.30 9.60
CA ILE A 758 -26.24 0.24 10.48
C ILE A 758 -25.79 -0.33 11.83
N TYR A 759 -26.13 0.35 12.88
CA TYR A 759 -25.83 -0.15 14.22
C TYR A 759 -26.95 0.14 15.21
N THR A 760 -27.03 -0.71 16.21
CA THR A 760 -27.87 -0.51 17.39
C THR A 760 -26.98 -0.48 18.62
N TYR A 761 -27.27 0.44 19.52
CA TYR A 761 -26.70 0.44 20.86
C TYR A 761 -27.78 0.62 21.88
N ASN A 762 -27.70 -0.16 22.95
CA ASN A 762 -28.74 -0.25 23.93
C ASN A 762 -28.13 -0.06 25.30
N TYR A 763 -28.74 0.79 26.11
CA TYR A 763 -28.43 0.87 27.54
C TYR A 763 -29.46 0.05 28.32
N LEU A 764 -29.00 -0.64 29.34
CA LEU A 764 -29.84 -1.30 30.34
C LEU A 764 -29.43 -0.77 31.70
N ALA A 765 -30.30 0.02 32.31
CA ALA A 765 -30.09 0.59 33.63
C ALA A 765 -31.41 0.56 34.42
N ASN A 766 -31.34 0.22 35.73
CA ASN A 766 -32.48 0.18 36.61
C ASN A 766 -33.68 -0.63 36.01
N GLN A 767 -33.38 -1.82 35.46
CA GLN A 767 -34.33 -2.74 34.83
C GLN A 767 -35.05 -2.20 33.58
N THR A 768 -34.63 -1.03 33.06
CA THR A 768 -35.16 -0.41 31.84
C THR A 768 -34.15 -0.50 30.71
N VAL A 769 -34.62 -0.85 29.51
CA VAL A 769 -33.80 -0.85 28.29
C VAL A 769 -34.07 0.42 27.49
N TYR A 770 -33.01 1.05 27.01
CA TYR A 770 -33.05 2.25 26.17
C TYR A 770 -32.43 1.91 24.79
N PRO A 771 -33.25 1.43 23.84
CA PRO A 771 -32.75 1.02 22.54
C PRO A 771 -32.53 2.21 21.61
N HIS A 772 -31.45 2.14 20.82
CA HIS A 772 -31.14 3.07 19.74
C HIS A 772 -30.79 2.32 18.47
N ILE A 773 -31.25 2.83 17.35
CA ILE A 773 -30.83 2.37 16.02
C ILE A 773 -30.36 3.56 15.20
N VAL A 774 -29.26 3.39 14.50
CA VAL A 774 -28.66 4.41 13.62
C VAL A 774 -28.29 3.78 12.28
N SER A 775 -28.54 4.52 11.21
CA SER A 775 -28.17 4.12 9.86
C SER A 775 -27.44 5.28 9.16
N ASN A 776 -26.18 5.07 8.79
CA ASN A 776 -25.34 6.01 8.09
C ASN A 776 -25.11 5.55 6.66
N GLN A 777 -25.31 6.43 5.68
CA GLN A 777 -25.07 6.16 4.28
C GLN A 777 -24.24 7.29 3.67
N ASP A 778 -23.15 6.90 3.01
CA ASP A 778 -22.25 7.79 2.31
C ASP A 778 -22.20 7.41 0.84
N VAL A 779 -22.46 8.39 -0.03
CA VAL A 779 -22.38 8.23 -1.48
C VAL A 779 -21.43 9.28 -2.04
N GLY A 780 -20.44 8.84 -2.79
CA GLY A 780 -19.43 9.73 -3.35
C GLY A 780 -19.15 9.50 -4.82
N CYS A 781 -18.79 10.57 -5.51
CA CYS A 781 -18.35 10.52 -6.88
C CYS A 781 -17.11 11.38 -7.13
N LEU A 782 -16.26 10.89 -8.05
CA LEU A 782 -15.14 11.65 -8.57
C LEU A 782 -15.66 12.66 -9.61
N LEU A 783 -15.36 13.92 -9.42
CA LEU A 783 -15.75 14.98 -10.34
C LEU A 783 -14.83 15.01 -11.59
N PRO A 784 -15.23 15.69 -12.68
CA PRO A 784 -14.39 15.81 -13.89
C PRO A 784 -13.01 16.46 -13.62
N HIS A 785 -12.92 17.33 -12.63
CA HIS A 785 -11.63 17.87 -12.20
C HIS A 785 -10.85 16.82 -11.42
N ARG A 786 -9.63 16.50 -11.85
CA ARG A 786 -8.79 15.41 -11.30
C ARG A 786 -8.71 15.48 -9.78
N ASN A 787 -8.97 14.34 -9.08
CA ASN A 787 -8.89 14.18 -7.62
C ASN A 787 -9.78 15.14 -6.80
N THR A 788 -10.82 15.70 -7.40
CA THR A 788 -11.85 16.47 -6.70
C THR A 788 -13.09 15.60 -6.55
N THR A 789 -13.63 15.49 -5.34
CA THR A 789 -14.74 14.61 -5.03
C THR A 789 -15.91 15.34 -4.43
N PHE A 790 -17.10 14.84 -4.72
CA PHE A 790 -18.34 15.23 -4.04
C PHE A 790 -18.88 14.05 -3.24
N TRP A 791 -19.27 14.30 -2.01
CA TRP A 791 -19.87 13.31 -1.13
C TRP A 791 -21.19 13.82 -0.56
N LEU A 792 -22.18 12.96 -0.55
CA LEU A 792 -23.42 13.09 0.21
C LEU A 792 -23.39 12.05 1.33
N ARG A 793 -23.47 12.51 2.57
CA ARG A 793 -23.46 11.67 3.76
C ARG A 793 -24.73 11.89 4.54
N THR A 794 -25.42 10.81 4.87
CA THR A 794 -26.67 10.87 5.62
C THR A 794 -26.58 10.01 6.87
N SER A 795 -27.19 10.49 7.94
CA SER A 795 -27.32 9.75 9.20
C SER A 795 -28.75 9.88 9.71
N LEU A 796 -29.37 8.75 10.02
CA LEU A 796 -30.71 8.65 10.55
C LEU A 796 -30.64 7.90 11.88
N GLY A 797 -31.27 8.43 12.91
CA GLY A 797 -31.30 7.79 14.23
C GLY A 797 -32.67 7.84 14.86
N GLN A 798 -32.99 6.75 15.58
CA GLN A 798 -34.21 6.61 16.35
C GLN A 798 -33.90 6.00 17.73
N SER A 799 -34.38 6.64 18.77
CA SER A 799 -34.41 6.12 20.13
C SER A 799 -35.84 5.72 20.53
N PHE A 800 -35.96 4.75 21.43
CA PHE A 800 -37.25 4.20 21.88
C PHE A 800 -37.45 4.36 23.39
N GLY A 801 -36.76 5.31 24.02
CA GLY A 801 -36.88 5.61 25.44
C GLY A 801 -37.85 6.76 25.76
N LYS A 802 -37.71 7.33 26.95
CA LYS A 802 -38.46 8.51 27.38
C LYS A 802 -37.58 9.77 27.25
N ARG A 803 -38.10 10.83 26.66
CA ARG A 803 -37.34 12.08 26.39
C ARG A 803 -36.67 12.68 27.63
N LYS A 804 -37.31 12.60 28.80
CA LYS A 804 -36.77 13.12 30.07
C LYS A 804 -35.54 12.34 30.56
N ASP A 805 -35.28 11.14 30.01
CA ASP A 805 -34.16 10.34 30.42
C ASP A 805 -32.96 10.59 29.51
N ALA A 806 -31.83 10.95 30.09
CA ALA A 806 -30.61 11.25 29.37
C ALA A 806 -30.15 10.04 28.48
N LEU A 807 -30.43 8.83 28.92
CA LEU A 807 -30.08 7.59 28.14
C LEU A 807 -30.90 7.44 26.85
N SER A 808 -31.98 8.22 26.68
CA SER A 808 -32.86 8.11 25.50
C SER A 808 -32.51 9.09 24.38
N ASN A 809 -31.55 9.97 24.57
CA ASN A 809 -31.31 11.07 23.62
C ASN A 809 -29.98 10.84 22.89
N PHE A 810 -29.94 11.32 21.65
CA PHE A 810 -28.74 11.60 20.91
C PHE A 810 -28.27 13.02 21.21
N TYR A 811 -26.96 13.27 21.28
CA TYR A 811 -26.41 14.57 21.60
C TYR A 811 -25.47 15.04 20.51
N PHE A 812 -25.75 16.19 19.92
CA PHE A 812 -25.00 16.75 18.77
C PHE A 812 -24.27 18.02 19.16
N GLY A 813 -23.15 18.26 18.50
CA GLY A 813 -22.41 19.51 18.57
C GLY A 813 -20.92 19.37 18.34
N GLY A 814 -20.30 20.48 17.95
CA GLY A 814 -18.87 20.66 17.81
C GLY A 814 -18.19 19.87 16.70
N PHE A 815 -16.94 20.23 16.46
CA PHE A 815 -16.01 19.43 15.64
C PHE A 815 -15.59 18.13 16.35
N ARG A 816 -15.75 18.04 17.64
CA ARG A 816 -15.33 16.91 18.51
C ARG A 816 -13.84 16.63 18.52
N ASN A 817 -13.02 17.59 18.11
CA ASN A 817 -11.57 17.48 18.11
C ASN A 817 -10.97 18.06 19.40
N ASN A 818 -9.92 17.40 19.91
CA ASN A 818 -8.99 18.02 20.85
C ASN A 818 -7.89 18.78 20.09
N TRP A 819 -7.14 19.63 20.79
CA TRP A 819 -6.00 20.35 20.21
C TRP A 819 -4.89 19.37 19.77
N VAL A 820 -4.73 18.30 20.53
CA VAL A 820 -3.87 17.16 20.17
C VAL A 820 -4.69 15.90 20.39
N ASP A 821 -4.84 15.08 19.38
CA ASP A 821 -5.51 13.78 19.49
C ASP A 821 -5.00 12.77 18.42
N TYR A 822 -5.50 11.54 18.46
CA TYR A 822 -5.19 10.48 17.50
C TYR A 822 -6.41 10.08 16.64
N GLN A 823 -7.47 10.85 16.72
CA GLN A 823 -8.72 10.59 16.02
C GLN A 823 -8.61 10.95 14.52
N PRO A 824 -9.51 10.48 13.67
CA PRO A 824 -9.54 10.86 12.26
C PRO A 824 -9.55 12.38 12.06
N MET A 825 -8.87 12.87 11.01
CA MET A 825 -8.76 14.31 10.77
C MET A 825 -10.10 15.00 10.49
N SER A 826 -11.04 14.36 9.80
CA SER A 826 -12.33 14.94 9.40
C SER A 826 -13.47 14.50 10.33
N ARG A 827 -13.34 14.74 11.63
CA ARG A 827 -14.34 14.33 12.62
C ARG A 827 -15.70 14.99 12.47
N TYR A 828 -15.79 16.08 11.73
CA TYR A 828 -17.09 16.67 11.37
C TYR A 828 -17.99 15.71 10.57
N ARG A 829 -17.43 14.64 10.01
CA ARG A 829 -18.16 13.57 9.31
C ARG A 829 -18.88 12.63 10.27
N GLU A 830 -18.49 12.57 11.55
CA GLU A 830 -19.12 11.69 12.54
C GLU A 830 -20.62 12.01 12.66
N ASP A 831 -21.43 10.98 12.91
CA ASP A 831 -22.88 11.08 12.95
C ASP A 831 -23.40 12.09 13.99
N LEU A 832 -22.75 12.18 15.16
CA LEU A 832 -23.13 13.10 16.25
C LEU A 832 -22.38 14.45 16.24
N SER A 833 -21.47 14.69 15.28
CA SER A 833 -20.81 15.98 15.17
C SER A 833 -21.70 17.00 14.45
N PHE A 834 -21.64 18.24 14.90
CA PHE A 834 -22.31 19.38 14.27
C PHE A 834 -21.53 20.68 14.55
N PRO A 835 -20.47 20.96 13.76
CA PRO A 835 -19.65 22.16 13.91
C PRO A 835 -20.46 23.46 13.84
N GLY A 836 -20.03 24.49 14.57
CA GLY A 836 -20.76 25.74 14.72
C GLY A 836 -21.73 25.73 15.90
N MET A 837 -21.73 24.66 16.70
CA MET A 837 -22.45 24.57 17.97
C MET A 837 -21.54 23.99 19.05
N GLU A 838 -21.83 24.24 20.29
CA GLU A 838 -21.12 23.67 21.42
C GLU A 838 -21.28 22.13 21.44
N ILE A 839 -20.31 21.44 22.02
CA ILE A 839 -20.31 19.97 22.13
C ILE A 839 -21.53 19.55 22.96
N ASP A 840 -22.30 18.59 22.43
CA ASP A 840 -23.48 17.98 23.03
C ASP A 840 -24.61 18.98 23.34
N ALA A 841 -24.64 20.13 22.64
CA ALA A 841 -25.63 21.20 22.89
C ALA A 841 -27.05 20.89 22.40
N VAL A 842 -27.19 20.04 21.40
CA VAL A 842 -28.50 19.68 20.84
C VAL A 842 -28.82 18.24 21.20
N SER A 843 -29.99 18.02 21.82
CA SER A 843 -30.50 16.69 22.14
C SER A 843 -31.70 16.34 21.28
N ALA A 844 -31.81 15.08 20.85
CA ALA A 844 -32.96 14.58 20.10
C ALA A 844 -33.21 13.11 20.35
N MET A 845 -34.47 12.68 20.32
CA MET A 845 -34.85 11.27 20.39
C MET A 845 -34.86 10.62 19.01
N ASN A 846 -35.09 11.38 17.96
CA ASN A 846 -34.96 10.95 16.59
C ASN A 846 -34.39 12.09 15.75
N TYR A 847 -33.65 11.73 14.72
CA TYR A 847 -32.98 12.70 13.85
C TYR A 847 -32.75 12.24 12.43
N GLY A 848 -32.64 13.23 11.57
CA GLY A 848 -32.05 13.08 10.24
C GLY A 848 -30.96 14.13 10.07
N LYS A 849 -29.74 13.70 9.73
CA LYS A 849 -28.61 14.57 9.39
C LYS A 849 -28.17 14.34 7.96
N VAL A 850 -27.93 15.41 7.23
CA VAL A 850 -27.40 15.40 5.87
C VAL A 850 -26.15 16.27 5.84
N LEU A 851 -25.07 15.74 5.27
CA LEU A 851 -23.81 16.44 5.04
C LEU A 851 -23.49 16.36 3.56
N THR A 852 -23.30 17.50 2.93
CA THR A 852 -22.70 17.62 1.60
C THR A 852 -21.27 18.11 1.72
N GLU A 853 -20.36 17.51 0.96
CA GLU A 853 -18.93 17.77 1.09
C GLU A 853 -18.23 17.77 -0.28
N ILE A 854 -17.39 18.76 -0.53
CA ILE A 854 -16.49 18.83 -1.66
C ILE A 854 -15.06 18.79 -1.14
N ASN A 855 -14.30 17.76 -1.54
CA ASN A 855 -12.87 17.67 -1.26
C ASN A 855 -12.09 18.02 -2.52
N PHE A 856 -11.24 19.03 -2.42
CA PHE A 856 -10.42 19.48 -3.53
C PHE A 856 -9.19 18.61 -3.70
N LYS A 857 -8.62 18.65 -4.90
CA LYS A 857 -7.33 18.03 -5.21
C LYS A 857 -6.27 18.49 -4.21
N PRO A 858 -5.49 17.57 -3.60
CA PRO A 858 -4.45 17.96 -2.66
C PRO A 858 -3.34 18.75 -3.33
N LEU A 859 -2.92 19.83 -2.68
CA LEU A 859 -1.69 20.56 -3.02
C LEU A 859 -0.50 19.79 -2.46
N ARG A 860 0.38 19.29 -3.33
CA ARG A 860 1.59 18.54 -2.95
C ARG A 860 2.79 19.45 -2.76
N PHE A 861 3.52 19.30 -1.66
CA PHE A 861 4.69 20.10 -1.33
C PHE A 861 5.97 19.35 -1.73
N LYS A 862 6.71 19.88 -2.68
CA LYS A 862 7.94 19.25 -3.20
C LYS A 862 9.19 19.55 -2.37
N ARG A 863 9.18 20.62 -1.53
CA ARG A 863 10.37 21.14 -0.84
C ARG A 863 10.08 21.77 0.52
N LEU A 864 8.89 21.57 1.08
CA LEU A 864 8.50 22.23 2.33
C LEU A 864 8.98 21.45 3.54
N GLY A 865 10.03 21.93 4.19
CA GLY A 865 10.59 21.34 5.42
C GLY A 865 12.06 20.99 5.31
N PHE A 866 12.51 20.16 6.23
CA PHE A 866 13.89 19.67 6.33
C PHE A 866 13.90 18.18 6.73
N LEU A 867 15.06 17.55 6.66
CA LEU A 867 15.18 16.12 7.01
C LEU A 867 14.65 15.85 8.43
N GLY A 868 13.69 14.96 8.53
CA GLY A 868 13.04 14.60 9.79
C GLY A 868 11.78 15.40 10.13
N PHE A 869 11.51 16.52 9.45
CA PHE A 869 10.28 17.29 9.60
C PHE A 869 9.91 18.00 8.30
N TYR A 870 8.87 17.54 7.60
CA TYR A 870 8.42 18.12 6.34
C TYR A 870 6.92 17.93 6.14
N ALA A 871 6.33 18.81 5.32
CA ALA A 871 4.95 18.68 4.89
C ALA A 871 4.88 17.98 3.53
N THR A 872 3.90 17.11 3.36
CA THR A 872 3.70 16.33 2.13
C THR A 872 2.59 16.91 1.27
N TYR A 873 1.44 17.20 1.84
CA TYR A 873 0.33 17.86 1.14
C TYR A 873 -0.55 18.70 2.06
N ALA A 874 -1.35 19.58 1.44
CA ALA A 874 -2.49 20.24 2.06
C ALA A 874 -3.75 19.95 1.25
N ARG A 875 -4.87 19.74 1.90
CA ARG A 875 -6.19 19.55 1.28
C ARG A 875 -7.23 20.45 1.89
N LEU A 876 -8.00 21.10 1.03
CA LEU A 876 -9.20 21.87 1.41
C LEU A 876 -10.45 20.99 1.23
N SER A 877 -11.33 21.03 2.23
CA SER A 877 -12.68 20.46 2.20
C SER A 877 -13.68 21.57 2.53
N LEU A 878 -14.73 21.71 1.72
CA LEU A 878 -15.89 22.55 2.02
C LEU A 878 -17.07 21.66 2.35
N PHE A 879 -17.84 22.04 3.36
CA PHE A 879 -19.00 21.26 3.77
C PHE A 879 -20.20 22.12 4.17
N ALA A 880 -21.39 21.54 4.04
CA ALA A 880 -22.64 22.09 4.56
C ALA A 880 -23.46 20.96 5.17
N MET A 881 -24.07 21.21 6.32
CA MET A 881 -24.89 20.24 7.04
C MET A 881 -26.27 20.76 7.34
N GLY A 882 -27.25 19.83 7.34
CA GLY A 882 -28.57 20.05 7.92
C GLY A 882 -28.85 18.98 8.98
N LEU A 883 -29.35 19.37 10.15
CA LEU A 883 -29.79 18.50 11.22
C LEU A 883 -31.27 18.77 11.51
N PHE A 884 -32.09 17.75 11.38
CA PHE A 884 -33.51 17.71 11.72
C PHE A 884 -33.62 16.93 13.02
N ALA A 885 -33.78 17.66 14.12
CA ALA A 885 -33.96 17.07 15.43
C ALA A 885 -35.45 16.89 15.70
N ASP A 886 -35.82 15.72 16.16
CA ASP A 886 -37.19 15.28 16.49
C ASP A 886 -38.26 15.56 15.40
N PRO A 887 -38.01 15.17 14.11
CA PRO A 887 -38.94 15.45 13.01
C PRO A 887 -40.32 14.80 13.20
N SER A 888 -40.42 13.73 13.97
CA SER A 888 -41.68 13.02 14.24
C SER A 888 -42.57 13.69 15.31
N GLU A 889 -42.00 14.55 16.13
CA GLU A 889 -42.73 15.22 17.25
C GLU A 889 -42.81 16.73 17.03
N ALA A 890 -43.97 17.22 16.67
CA ALA A 890 -44.18 18.63 16.30
C ALA A 890 -43.78 19.63 17.40
N GLU A 891 -43.93 19.27 18.67
CA GLU A 891 -43.61 20.10 19.85
C GLU A 891 -42.09 20.29 20.03
N TYR A 892 -41.28 19.27 19.68
CA TYR A 892 -39.85 19.28 19.91
C TYR A 892 -39.04 19.43 18.63
N ARG A 893 -39.70 19.50 17.49
CA ARG A 893 -39.07 19.57 16.16
C ARG A 893 -38.23 20.85 16.03
N GLN A 894 -36.94 20.64 15.72
CA GLN A 894 -35.97 21.73 15.49
C GLN A 894 -35.12 21.46 14.25
N TYR A 895 -34.69 22.53 13.61
CA TYR A 895 -33.86 22.49 12.41
C TYR A 895 -32.62 23.32 12.67
N TYR A 896 -31.47 22.68 12.33
CA TYR A 896 -30.19 23.34 12.43
C TYR A 896 -29.47 23.17 11.10
N TYR A 897 -28.71 24.14 10.71
CA TYR A 897 -27.84 24.05 9.54
C TYR A 897 -26.52 24.76 9.81
N ASN A 898 -25.47 24.29 9.12
CA ASN A 898 -24.18 24.93 9.16
C ASN A 898 -23.50 24.89 7.80
N THR A 899 -22.51 25.75 7.66
CA THR A 899 -21.52 25.69 6.56
C THR A 899 -20.14 25.84 7.16
N GLY A 900 -19.16 25.15 6.54
CA GLY A 900 -17.81 25.21 7.05
C GLY A 900 -16.78 24.81 6.03
N ALA A 901 -15.54 24.99 6.44
CA ALA A 901 -14.35 24.60 5.69
C ALA A 901 -13.31 23.98 6.63
N GLN A 902 -12.54 23.04 6.11
CA GLN A 902 -11.41 22.48 6.81
C GLN A 902 -10.22 22.35 5.87
N VAL A 903 -9.04 22.69 6.37
CA VAL A 903 -7.75 22.46 5.72
C VAL A 903 -6.97 21.47 6.55
N ASP A 904 -6.55 20.36 5.92
CA ASP A 904 -5.71 19.35 6.52
C ASP A 904 -4.34 19.37 5.87
N VAL A 905 -3.28 19.49 6.66
CA VAL A 905 -1.89 19.44 6.21
C VAL A 905 -1.24 18.18 6.77
N GLU A 906 -0.82 17.26 5.88
CA GLU A 906 -0.02 16.10 6.31
C GLU A 906 1.42 16.54 6.52
N ILE A 907 1.95 16.24 7.70
CA ILE A 907 3.35 16.46 8.10
C ILE A 907 3.98 15.13 8.48
N ALA A 908 5.24 14.95 8.13
CA ALA A 908 6.05 13.82 8.57
C ALA A 908 6.97 14.25 9.70
N LEU A 909 6.90 13.54 10.82
CA LEU A 909 7.79 13.70 11.96
C LEU A 909 8.77 12.51 11.98
N PHE A 910 10.06 12.77 12.21
CA PHE A 910 11.11 11.73 12.24
C PHE A 910 11.08 10.81 11.01
N THR A 911 10.75 11.37 9.83
CA THR A 911 10.66 10.72 8.50
C THR A 911 9.48 9.75 8.28
N LEU A 912 9.04 9.00 9.28
CA LEU A 912 8.01 7.96 9.10
C LEU A 912 6.68 8.25 9.80
N LEU A 913 6.66 9.14 10.76
CA LEU A 913 5.45 9.41 11.54
C LEU A 913 4.59 10.44 10.84
N LYS A 914 3.55 9.97 10.19
CA LYS A 914 2.56 10.84 9.58
C LYS A 914 1.69 11.45 10.66
N SER A 915 1.55 12.77 10.62
CA SER A 915 0.69 13.55 11.49
C SER A 915 -0.09 14.54 10.66
N TYR A 916 -1.21 15.02 11.16
CA TYR A 916 -2.02 15.99 10.43
C TYR A 916 -2.28 17.23 11.28
N LEU A 917 -1.99 18.38 10.70
CA LEU A 917 -2.40 19.64 11.26
C LEU A 917 -3.69 20.07 10.56
N SER A 918 -4.79 20.16 11.31
CA SER A 918 -6.12 20.46 10.79
C SER A 918 -6.59 21.82 11.31
N PHE A 919 -7.08 22.66 10.40
CA PHE A 919 -7.71 23.94 10.69
C PHE A 919 -9.14 23.90 10.18
N GLY A 920 -10.10 24.14 11.03
CA GLY A 920 -11.51 24.13 10.68
C GLY A 920 -12.21 25.41 11.12
N TYR A 921 -13.20 25.80 10.33
CA TYR A 921 -14.15 26.85 10.67
C TYR A 921 -15.54 26.42 10.27
N ALA A 922 -16.51 26.66 11.12
CA ALA A 922 -17.93 26.47 10.80
C ALA A 922 -18.80 27.55 11.46
N ARG A 923 -19.85 27.91 10.75
CA ARG A 923 -20.90 28.79 11.24
C ARG A 923 -22.21 28.02 11.30
N GLY A 924 -22.75 27.93 12.50
CA GLY A 924 -24.01 27.26 12.78
C GLY A 924 -25.20 28.26 12.82
N TYR A 925 -26.35 27.77 12.41
CA TYR A 925 -27.60 28.52 12.35
C TYR A 925 -28.73 27.70 12.95
N SER A 926 -29.58 28.37 13.71
CA SER A 926 -30.85 27.85 14.24
C SER A 926 -31.90 28.91 14.14
N PRO A 927 -33.19 28.61 13.92
CA PRO A 927 -34.27 29.57 13.91
C PRO A 927 -34.45 30.28 15.26
N SER A 928 -34.01 29.68 16.35
CA SER A 928 -34.20 30.15 17.72
C SER A 928 -32.96 30.82 18.34
N MET A 929 -31.80 30.79 17.66
CA MET A 929 -30.53 31.32 18.20
C MET A 929 -29.84 32.20 17.17
N PHE A 930 -29.03 33.16 17.63
CA PHE A 930 -28.10 33.86 16.75
C PHE A 930 -27.08 32.89 16.15
N PRO A 931 -26.57 33.17 14.94
CA PRO A 931 -25.52 32.37 14.34
C PRO A 931 -24.29 32.27 15.27
N THR A 932 -23.76 31.07 15.40
CA THR A 932 -22.58 30.78 16.24
C THR A 932 -21.40 30.36 15.37
N ASP A 933 -20.23 30.88 15.70
CA ASP A 933 -18.98 30.59 14.98
C ASP A 933 -18.11 29.65 15.80
N GLN A 934 -17.56 28.66 15.17
CA GLN A 934 -16.64 27.74 15.80
C GLN A 934 -15.37 27.58 14.98
N TRP A 935 -14.21 27.72 15.64
CA TRP A 935 -12.90 27.47 15.09
C TRP A 935 -12.34 26.17 15.66
N MET A 936 -11.58 25.44 14.85
CA MET A 936 -10.91 24.22 15.24
C MET A 936 -9.45 24.27 14.79
N LEU A 937 -8.56 23.98 15.73
CA LEU A 937 -7.16 23.69 15.48
C LEU A 937 -6.87 22.33 16.12
N SER A 938 -6.28 21.41 15.37
CA SER A 938 -5.95 20.09 15.91
C SER A 938 -4.71 19.50 15.25
N LEU A 939 -3.82 18.98 16.08
CA LEU A 939 -2.68 18.14 15.66
C LEU A 939 -3.06 16.68 15.89
N LYS A 940 -3.13 15.89 14.80
CA LYS A 940 -3.41 14.46 14.84
C LYS A 940 -2.09 13.69 14.82
N LEU A 941 -1.81 12.95 15.86
CA LEU A 941 -0.67 12.05 15.95
C LEU A 941 -1.11 10.64 15.52
N MET A 942 -0.60 10.12 14.39
CA MET A 942 -1.03 8.84 13.80
C MET A 942 0.08 7.82 13.73
#